data_c8055303f80cdd9fffe23a24dac17a01
#
_entry.id   c8055303f80cdd9fffe23a24dac17a01
#
_cell.length_a   1.000
_cell.length_b   1.000
_cell.length_c   1.000
_cell.angle_alpha   90.00
_cell.angle_beta   90.00
_cell.angle_gamma   90.00
#
_symmetry.space_group_name_H-M   'P 1'
#
loop_
_entity.id
_entity.type
_entity.pdbx_description
1 polymer ?
#
loop_
_entity_poly.entity_id
_entity_poly.type
_entity_poly.pdbx_seq_one_letter_code
_entity_poly.pdbx_strand_id
1 'polypeptide(L)'
;MTFSLRWLRNRWFSTFTWMLVCNIDRNSLFLATLAIPLLANFAEVKAQEFNSASPRPIARATRLSRPPKVDGIIINDPAWTDITPNSKFTQVRPNEGLAATQPTDVYIGFDDEKLYVGVMAYDDSPESIIVSDSRRDSPLNETDSFRLIIDGLLDRQNGYVFGTNPSGMEFDAQVINEGGSGGFGGRGGGTGGFNLNWDTTWEVEAQIFEKGWSAEFAIPFLALRYLGDASQTWGINFQRNIRRNNEESYWAPLDRNFNLNRVSEAGYLKGIEVPSQRLFQLTPYALSLNEQGGFRSSAQSREEYGLDVKWGITPSLTLDATFNTDFAQVEADDIQVNLDRFSLFFPEKRPFFLENAGQFAVGEPREVELFFSRRIGIDAGTQFPIETGGRLTGKIGNSTNIGLLRMQTQGIDEAATQNDFSVLRLNQELPNRSALGFMFVERVGGSLTSTDSVDDINRTFAIDGRWGFGDYTVVRGWISKTETPRLSDHDVAGGITWNYNDENWSNYAGYSEVGKNFNPEVGFLARKDFRKYTARWLYRYRPQNWGRLQEVRPHMTYRGYWDFEGNQQTGYLHIDNHWEFNSGMEIHTGTNFTQEGVFEPFEIVKGVVVPIGNYKHKEAQLVYRSNQSAPLSVNFRSFIGGFFGGERKNLDSTIRYRVGEKFTSELTWSHSNINLPFEGGDFEVDIARFRATYAFTPRMTVQTLVQYNKRDDVLSTNLRFAWLQSANAGLYIVFNEVDEGSLMFGPRANAQQMAIKYSRILNLFN
;
A
#
# COMPACT_ATOMS: atom_id res chain seq x y z
N MET A 1 -23.25 -3.42 -48.62
CA MET A 1 -24.18 -2.57 -47.87
C MET A 1 -23.48 -2.09 -46.63
N THR A 2 -22.82 -0.96 -46.75
CA THR A 2 -22.08 -0.30 -45.68
C THR A 2 -22.98 0.75 -45.07
N PHE A 3 -23.54 0.50 -43.90
CA PHE A 3 -24.24 1.52 -43.11
C PHE A 3 -23.30 2.10 -42.07
N SER A 4 -23.15 3.42 -42.11
CA SER A 4 -22.16 4.18 -41.34
C SER A 4 -22.51 4.30 -39.87
N LEU A 5 -21.60 3.88 -39.02
CA LEU A 5 -21.57 4.05 -37.56
C LEU A 5 -21.38 5.52 -37.07
N ARG A 6 -21.51 6.50 -37.95
CA ARG A 6 -21.33 7.94 -37.63
C ARG A 6 -22.53 8.59 -36.90
N TRP A 7 -23.71 7.96 -36.89
CA TRP A 7 -24.93 8.59 -36.38
C TRP A 7 -25.20 8.32 -34.89
N LEU A 8 -24.61 7.26 -34.30
CA LEU A 8 -24.75 6.92 -32.89
C LEU A 8 -23.78 7.68 -31.95
N ARG A 9 -22.71 8.26 -32.50
CA ARG A 9 -21.67 8.92 -31.72
C ARG A 9 -22.03 10.32 -31.20
N ASN A 10 -22.98 11.01 -31.81
CA ASN A 10 -23.28 12.41 -31.47
C ASN A 10 -24.51 12.62 -30.56
N ARG A 11 -25.33 11.60 -30.31
CA ARG A 11 -26.51 11.76 -29.46
C ARG A 11 -26.33 11.29 -28.05
N TRP A 12 -25.43 10.35 -27.76
CA TRP A 12 -25.13 9.89 -26.41
C TRP A 12 -24.25 10.88 -25.63
N PHE A 13 -23.35 11.57 -26.29
CA PHE A 13 -22.50 12.57 -25.65
C PHE A 13 -23.28 13.83 -25.22
N SER A 14 -24.28 14.25 -25.97
CA SER A 14 -25.06 15.45 -25.62
C SER A 14 -26.03 15.22 -24.46
N THR A 15 -26.56 14.02 -24.28
CA THR A 15 -27.49 13.71 -23.19
C THR A 15 -26.79 13.49 -21.85
N PHE A 16 -25.58 12.92 -21.86
CA PHE A 16 -24.77 12.73 -20.66
C PHE A 16 -24.19 14.05 -20.12
N THR A 17 -23.79 14.95 -21.02
CA THR A 17 -23.31 16.28 -20.65
C THR A 17 -24.43 17.16 -20.09
N TRP A 18 -25.67 16.98 -20.52
CA TRP A 18 -26.82 17.75 -20.02
C TRP A 18 -27.29 17.31 -18.62
N MET A 19 -27.17 16.04 -18.27
CA MET A 19 -27.49 15.56 -16.91
C MET A 19 -26.48 16.00 -15.84
N LEU A 20 -25.23 16.22 -16.21
CA LEU A 20 -24.18 16.69 -15.28
C LEU A 20 -24.17 18.21 -15.10
N VAL A 21 -24.67 18.97 -16.06
CA VAL A 21 -24.55 20.45 -16.08
C VAL A 21 -25.76 21.15 -15.44
N CYS A 22 -26.91 20.50 -15.31
CA CYS A 22 -28.15 21.16 -14.83
C CYS A 22 -28.26 21.41 -13.31
N ASN A 23 -27.28 20.95 -12.48
CA ASN A 23 -27.33 21.16 -11.04
C ASN A 23 -26.01 21.59 -10.39
N ILE A 24 -25.11 22.19 -11.15
CA ILE A 24 -23.83 22.69 -10.61
C ILE A 24 -23.94 24.20 -10.39
N ASP A 25 -23.77 24.64 -9.15
CA ASP A 25 -23.74 26.07 -8.77
C ASP A 25 -22.61 26.81 -9.49
N ARG A 26 -22.82 28.10 -9.77
CA ARG A 26 -21.92 28.96 -10.59
C ARG A 26 -20.47 28.98 -10.16
N ASN A 27 -20.15 28.62 -8.92
CA ASN A 27 -18.77 28.59 -8.40
C ASN A 27 -18.02 27.27 -8.74
N SER A 28 -18.74 26.21 -9.09
CA SER A 28 -18.15 24.92 -9.54
C SER A 28 -17.79 24.90 -11.03
N LEU A 29 -18.18 25.95 -11.77
CA LEU A 29 -17.90 26.07 -13.21
C LEU A 29 -16.41 26.28 -13.53
N PHE A 30 -15.59 26.63 -12.56
CA PHE A 30 -14.14 26.90 -12.78
C PHE A 30 -13.35 25.61 -13.08
N LEU A 31 -13.73 24.48 -12.49
CA LEU A 31 -13.11 23.17 -12.80
C LEU A 31 -13.60 22.59 -14.12
N ALA A 32 -14.88 22.77 -14.44
CA ALA A 32 -15.45 22.29 -15.70
C ALA A 32 -14.93 23.11 -16.91
N THR A 33 -14.70 24.41 -16.75
CA THR A 33 -14.18 25.29 -17.83
C THR A 33 -12.69 25.10 -18.10
N LEU A 34 -11.90 24.60 -17.15
CA LEU A 34 -10.49 24.24 -17.35
C LEU A 34 -10.33 22.80 -17.92
N ALA A 35 -11.22 21.88 -17.60
CA ALA A 35 -11.13 20.49 -18.05
C ALA A 35 -11.60 20.28 -19.50
N ILE A 36 -12.60 21.01 -19.96
CA ILE A 36 -13.20 20.84 -21.30
C ILE A 36 -12.28 21.31 -22.44
N PRO A 37 -11.57 22.45 -22.39
CA PRO A 37 -10.59 22.84 -23.40
C PRO A 37 -9.34 21.96 -23.41
N LEU A 38 -8.93 21.43 -22.27
CA LEU A 38 -7.86 20.43 -22.16
C LEU A 38 -8.25 19.12 -22.86
N LEU A 39 -9.45 18.60 -22.63
CA LEU A 39 -9.95 17.38 -23.27
C LEU A 39 -10.19 17.53 -24.78
N ALA A 40 -10.59 18.69 -25.25
CA ALA A 40 -10.85 18.95 -26.68
C ALA A 40 -9.56 19.05 -27.52
N ASN A 41 -8.46 19.53 -26.95
CA ASN A 41 -7.16 19.60 -27.62
C ASN A 41 -6.34 18.30 -27.58
N PHE A 42 -6.71 17.34 -26.73
CA PHE A 42 -5.99 16.06 -26.60
C PHE A 42 -6.44 14.97 -27.60
N ALA A 43 -7.52 15.20 -28.35
CA ALA A 43 -7.99 14.24 -29.36
C ALA A 43 -7.06 14.12 -30.60
N GLU A 44 -6.07 14.99 -30.75
CA GLU A 44 -5.09 14.98 -31.86
C GLU A 44 -3.63 14.75 -31.43
N VAL A 45 -3.35 14.41 -30.19
CA VAL A 45 -2.00 13.99 -29.82
C VAL A 45 -1.77 12.60 -30.43
N LYS A 46 -1.12 12.57 -31.59
CA LYS A 46 -0.57 11.35 -32.17
C LYS A 46 0.25 10.67 -31.06
N ALA A 47 -0.04 9.38 -30.83
CA ALA A 47 0.79 8.54 -29.98
C ALA A 47 2.25 8.69 -30.43
N GLN A 48 3.04 9.44 -29.64
CA GLN A 48 4.47 9.47 -29.82
C GLN A 48 4.96 8.10 -29.35
N GLU A 49 5.38 7.25 -30.30
CA GLU A 49 6.06 6.01 -29.96
C GLU A 49 7.23 6.36 -29.05
N PHE A 50 7.29 5.73 -27.88
CA PHE A 50 8.40 5.85 -26.96
C PHE A 50 9.68 5.40 -27.66
N ASN A 51 10.50 6.33 -28.10
CA ASN A 51 11.87 6.06 -28.44
C ASN A 51 12.69 6.06 -27.15
N SER A 52 12.72 4.93 -26.43
CA SER A 52 13.79 4.70 -25.46
C SER A 52 15.13 4.78 -26.20
N ALA A 53 16.05 5.59 -25.74
CA ALA A 53 17.35 5.83 -26.39
C ALA A 53 18.21 4.55 -26.49
N SER A 54 17.82 3.46 -25.85
CA SER A 54 18.47 2.14 -25.93
C SER A 54 17.44 1.05 -26.19
N PRO A 55 17.74 0.05 -27.02
CA PRO A 55 16.84 -1.08 -27.24
C PRO A 55 16.67 -1.86 -25.94
N ARG A 56 15.42 -2.12 -25.54
CA ARG A 56 15.11 -2.90 -24.34
C ARG A 56 15.71 -4.30 -24.42
N PRO A 57 16.35 -4.81 -23.35
CA PRO A 57 16.93 -6.14 -23.37
C PRO A 57 15.86 -7.23 -23.50
N ILE A 58 16.24 -8.36 -24.09
CA ILE A 58 15.36 -9.51 -24.33
C ILE A 58 15.92 -10.72 -23.59
N ALA A 59 15.16 -11.24 -22.65
CA ALA A 59 15.37 -12.55 -22.04
C ALA A 59 14.56 -13.61 -22.82
N ARG A 60 15.03 -14.85 -22.80
CA ARG A 60 14.35 -16.00 -23.40
C ARG A 60 14.07 -17.05 -22.34
N ALA A 61 12.84 -17.51 -22.26
CA ALA A 61 12.47 -18.67 -21.46
C ALA A 61 12.72 -19.94 -22.27
N THR A 62 13.27 -20.96 -21.61
CA THR A 62 13.53 -22.28 -22.21
C THR A 62 12.58 -23.31 -21.62
N ARG A 63 11.91 -24.09 -22.47
CA ARG A 63 11.09 -25.21 -21.99
C ARG A 63 11.99 -26.30 -21.40
N LEU A 64 11.74 -26.64 -20.15
CA LEU A 64 12.53 -27.63 -19.43
C LEU A 64 12.05 -29.04 -19.76
N SER A 65 13.00 -29.97 -19.93
CA SER A 65 12.71 -31.40 -20.09
C SER A 65 12.31 -32.06 -18.76
N ARG A 66 12.72 -31.46 -17.64
CA ARG A 66 12.38 -31.82 -16.27
C ARG A 66 12.42 -30.55 -15.38
N PRO A 67 11.57 -30.43 -14.38
CA PRO A 67 11.64 -29.32 -13.44
C PRO A 67 12.95 -29.38 -12.63
N PRO A 68 13.51 -28.23 -12.22
CA PRO A 68 14.61 -28.19 -11.27
C PRO A 68 14.12 -28.67 -9.89
N LYS A 69 15.05 -29.17 -9.09
CA LYS A 69 14.78 -29.36 -7.68
C LYS A 69 14.99 -28.02 -6.99
N VAL A 70 13.89 -27.42 -6.49
CA VAL A 70 13.96 -26.15 -5.77
C VAL A 70 14.64 -26.38 -4.42
N ASP A 71 15.98 -26.30 -4.39
CA ASP A 71 16.79 -26.45 -3.18
C ASP A 71 17.89 -25.36 -3.07
N GLY A 72 17.85 -24.37 -3.96
CA GLY A 72 18.78 -23.26 -4.01
C GLY A 72 20.12 -23.60 -4.67
N ILE A 73 20.29 -24.78 -5.28
CA ILE A 73 21.54 -25.25 -5.87
C ILE A 73 21.43 -25.31 -7.38
N ILE A 74 21.94 -24.28 -8.06
CA ILE A 74 21.95 -24.22 -9.53
C ILE A 74 23.12 -24.98 -10.12
N ILE A 75 24.28 -24.97 -9.43
CA ILE A 75 25.51 -25.60 -9.90
C ILE A 75 25.30 -27.11 -9.97
N ASN A 76 25.54 -27.69 -11.17
CA ASN A 76 25.36 -29.11 -11.46
C ASN A 76 23.91 -29.62 -11.43
N ASP A 77 22.89 -28.79 -11.30
CA ASP A 77 21.52 -29.20 -11.60
C ASP A 77 21.34 -29.24 -13.13
N PRO A 78 21.01 -30.45 -13.66
CA PRO A 78 20.86 -30.64 -15.10
C PRO A 78 19.71 -29.83 -15.72
N ALA A 79 18.77 -29.32 -14.94
CA ALA A 79 17.69 -28.47 -15.44
C ALA A 79 18.22 -27.12 -15.98
N TRP A 80 19.34 -26.64 -15.47
CA TRP A 80 19.91 -25.33 -15.82
C TRP A 80 21.08 -25.40 -16.83
N THR A 81 21.58 -26.61 -17.14
CA THR A 81 22.85 -26.79 -17.88
C THR A 81 22.84 -26.18 -19.29
N ASP A 82 21.70 -26.26 -20.00
CA ASP A 82 21.60 -25.82 -21.39
C ASP A 82 20.97 -24.42 -21.53
N ILE A 83 20.76 -23.72 -20.43
CA ILE A 83 20.13 -22.39 -20.43
C ILE A 83 21.21 -21.31 -20.42
N THR A 84 21.14 -20.40 -21.40
CA THR A 84 22.01 -19.22 -21.43
C THR A 84 21.53 -18.19 -20.40
N PRO A 85 22.37 -17.76 -19.45
CA PRO A 85 21.99 -16.80 -18.45
C PRO A 85 21.82 -15.39 -19.01
N ASN A 86 20.94 -14.62 -18.36
CA ASN A 86 20.81 -13.19 -18.53
C ASN A 86 21.73 -12.51 -17.51
N SER A 87 22.76 -11.84 -17.99
CA SER A 87 23.81 -11.19 -17.21
C SER A 87 23.84 -9.68 -17.51
N LYS A 88 24.86 -8.96 -17.08
CA LYS A 88 25.11 -7.53 -17.35
C LYS A 88 24.15 -6.59 -16.61
N PHE A 89 24.21 -6.63 -15.29
CA PHE A 89 23.50 -5.69 -14.47
C PHE A 89 24.21 -4.33 -14.45
N THR A 90 23.40 -3.26 -14.46
CA THR A 90 23.84 -1.85 -14.41
C THR A 90 23.42 -1.23 -13.08
N GLN A 91 24.35 -0.56 -12.42
CA GLN A 91 24.08 0.14 -11.17
C GLN A 91 23.13 1.34 -11.38
N VAL A 92 22.22 1.48 -10.45
CA VAL A 92 21.45 2.71 -10.20
C VAL A 92 22.03 3.42 -8.98
N ARG A 93 22.56 2.67 -8.02
CA ARG A 93 23.25 3.15 -6.81
C ARG A 93 24.46 2.30 -6.50
N PRO A 94 25.52 2.86 -5.92
CA PRO A 94 25.78 4.28 -5.70
C PRO A 94 26.17 5.04 -6.99
N ASN A 95 26.68 4.32 -8.02
CA ASN A 95 27.27 4.87 -9.24
C ASN A 95 26.40 4.56 -10.46
N GLU A 96 25.46 5.44 -10.75
CA GLU A 96 24.52 5.27 -11.86
C GLU A 96 25.22 5.03 -13.20
N GLY A 97 24.73 4.05 -13.97
CA GLY A 97 25.23 3.72 -15.31
C GLY A 97 26.49 2.85 -15.35
N LEU A 98 27.16 2.61 -14.21
CA LEU A 98 28.30 1.69 -14.16
C LEU A 98 27.84 0.23 -14.10
N ALA A 99 28.71 -0.70 -14.49
CA ALA A 99 28.46 -2.13 -14.31
C ALA A 99 28.34 -2.47 -12.81
N ALA A 100 27.52 -3.47 -12.47
CA ALA A 100 27.46 -4.00 -11.11
C ALA A 100 28.85 -4.45 -10.63
N THR A 101 29.17 -4.23 -9.35
CA THR A 101 30.47 -4.59 -8.78
C THR A 101 30.67 -6.10 -8.69
N GLN A 102 29.58 -6.86 -8.58
CA GLN A 102 29.59 -8.31 -8.50
C GLN A 102 28.69 -8.90 -9.61
N PRO A 103 29.14 -9.93 -10.34
CA PRO A 103 28.34 -10.53 -11.40
C PRO A 103 27.04 -11.17 -10.89
N THR A 104 26.04 -11.21 -11.75
CA THR A 104 24.78 -11.92 -11.51
C THR A 104 24.33 -12.59 -12.79
N ASP A 105 24.04 -13.88 -12.72
CA ASP A 105 23.50 -14.67 -13.81
C ASP A 105 22.08 -15.13 -13.48
N VAL A 106 21.15 -14.92 -14.39
CA VAL A 106 19.74 -15.28 -14.23
C VAL A 106 19.31 -16.23 -15.33
N TYR A 107 18.91 -17.42 -14.95
CA TYR A 107 18.43 -18.50 -15.83
C TYR A 107 16.92 -18.52 -15.80
N ILE A 108 16.25 -18.73 -16.94
CA ILE A 108 14.78 -18.75 -17.03
C ILE A 108 14.33 -20.00 -17.77
N GLY A 109 13.62 -20.86 -17.05
CA GLY A 109 12.99 -22.06 -17.58
C GLY A 109 11.51 -22.11 -17.28
N PHE A 110 10.75 -22.97 -17.95
CA PHE A 110 9.35 -23.23 -17.67
C PHE A 110 8.95 -24.64 -18.05
N ASP A 111 7.90 -25.13 -17.41
CA ASP A 111 7.18 -26.36 -17.79
C ASP A 111 5.69 -26.03 -18.04
N ASP A 112 4.80 -27.00 -17.91
CA ASP A 112 3.38 -26.78 -18.14
C ASP A 112 2.66 -26.09 -16.95
N GLU A 113 3.30 -26.01 -15.78
CA GLU A 113 2.68 -25.52 -14.55
C GLU A 113 3.33 -24.25 -14.02
N LYS A 114 4.67 -24.14 -14.16
CA LYS A 114 5.46 -23.13 -13.45
C LYS A 114 6.48 -22.44 -14.36
N LEU A 115 6.74 -21.19 -14.03
CA LEU A 115 7.95 -20.45 -14.42
C LEU A 115 9.02 -20.70 -13.37
N TYR A 116 10.22 -21.07 -13.79
CA TYR A 116 11.38 -21.26 -12.93
C TYR A 116 12.42 -20.16 -13.21
N VAL A 117 12.98 -19.59 -12.15
CA VAL A 117 14.06 -18.61 -12.26
C VAL A 117 15.20 -19.04 -11.35
N GLY A 118 16.35 -19.34 -11.95
CA GLY A 118 17.58 -19.66 -11.25
C GLY A 118 18.48 -18.43 -11.19
N VAL A 119 19.06 -18.14 -10.03
CA VAL A 119 19.90 -16.96 -9.81
C VAL A 119 21.23 -17.36 -9.21
N MET A 120 22.32 -17.03 -9.90
CA MET A 120 23.68 -17.08 -9.38
C MET A 120 24.14 -15.65 -9.08
N ALA A 121 24.20 -15.30 -7.82
CA ALA A 121 24.61 -14.00 -7.32
C ALA A 121 26.05 -14.10 -6.78
N TYR A 122 27.03 -13.92 -7.66
CA TYR A 122 28.45 -14.01 -7.29
C TYR A 122 28.83 -12.90 -6.31
N ASP A 123 29.83 -13.20 -5.51
CA ASP A 123 30.37 -12.28 -4.51
C ASP A 123 31.82 -12.67 -4.17
N ASP A 124 32.73 -11.70 -4.23
CA ASP A 124 34.15 -11.90 -3.92
C ASP A 124 34.42 -12.08 -2.42
N SER A 125 33.45 -11.79 -1.56
CA SER A 125 33.53 -11.86 -0.11
C SER A 125 32.24 -12.44 0.49
N PRO A 126 31.94 -13.73 0.27
CA PRO A 126 30.69 -14.37 0.68
C PRO A 126 30.42 -14.29 2.18
N GLU A 127 31.47 -14.21 3.00
CA GLU A 127 31.37 -14.02 4.45
C GLU A 127 30.86 -12.63 4.85
N SER A 128 30.86 -11.68 3.92
CA SER A 128 30.34 -10.31 4.11
C SER A 128 28.91 -10.11 3.60
N ILE A 129 28.26 -11.17 3.13
CA ILE A 129 26.85 -11.16 2.71
C ILE A 129 25.98 -10.83 3.93
N ILE A 130 25.10 -9.84 3.78
CA ILE A 130 24.23 -9.38 4.86
C ILE A 130 22.86 -10.05 4.71
N VAL A 131 22.51 -10.89 5.69
CA VAL A 131 21.17 -11.49 5.84
C VAL A 131 20.55 -10.94 7.11
N SER A 132 19.61 -10.02 6.97
CA SER A 132 19.08 -9.26 8.11
C SER A 132 17.79 -9.83 8.68
N ASP A 133 17.04 -10.62 7.91
CA ASP A 133 15.74 -11.15 8.31
C ASP A 133 15.36 -12.35 7.42
N SER A 134 14.73 -13.38 8.00
CA SER A 134 14.22 -14.54 7.29
C SER A 134 12.69 -14.61 7.23
N ARG A 135 12.00 -13.64 7.82
CA ARG A 135 10.53 -13.60 7.80
C ARG A 135 10.01 -13.27 6.40
N ARG A 136 8.92 -13.92 6.01
CA ARG A 136 8.17 -13.54 4.80
C ARG A 136 7.92 -12.03 4.76
N ASP A 137 8.06 -11.42 3.59
CA ASP A 137 7.81 -10.00 3.28
C ASP A 137 8.64 -8.99 4.08
N SER A 138 9.76 -9.45 4.68
CA SER A 138 10.71 -8.55 5.31
C SER A 138 11.37 -7.61 4.29
N PRO A 139 11.79 -6.40 4.72
CA PRO A 139 12.35 -5.40 3.79
C PRO A 139 13.61 -5.86 3.08
N LEU A 140 13.51 -6.16 1.79
CA LEU A 140 14.64 -6.61 0.95
C LEU A 140 15.69 -5.53 0.66
N ASN A 141 15.43 -4.27 0.99
CA ASN A 141 16.41 -3.19 0.89
C ASN A 141 17.36 -3.11 2.10
N GLU A 142 17.13 -3.91 3.13
CA GLU A 142 17.98 -3.98 4.34
C GLU A 142 18.94 -5.20 4.33
N THR A 143 18.93 -6.00 3.29
CA THR A 143 19.65 -7.27 3.14
C THR A 143 20.22 -7.41 1.73
N ASP A 144 21.21 -8.28 1.53
CA ASP A 144 21.50 -8.79 0.20
C ASP A 144 20.25 -9.45 -0.36
N SER A 145 19.89 -9.18 -1.61
CA SER A 145 18.62 -9.67 -2.14
C SER A 145 18.59 -9.70 -3.67
N PHE A 146 17.68 -10.51 -4.19
CA PHE A 146 17.31 -10.53 -5.58
C PHE A 146 15.80 -10.38 -5.70
N ARG A 147 15.35 -9.58 -6.68
CA ARG A 147 13.94 -9.39 -7.02
C ARG A 147 13.74 -9.46 -8.50
N LEU A 148 12.57 -9.91 -8.91
CA LEU A 148 12.11 -9.82 -10.28
C LEU A 148 10.70 -9.23 -10.32
N ILE A 149 10.37 -8.53 -11.42
CA ILE A 149 9.02 -8.09 -11.73
C ILE A 149 8.57 -8.73 -13.02
N ILE A 150 7.32 -9.19 -13.05
CA ILE A 150 6.68 -9.81 -14.20
C ILE A 150 5.43 -9.01 -14.57
N ASP A 151 5.36 -8.53 -15.81
CA ASP A 151 4.18 -7.97 -16.45
C ASP A 151 3.66 -8.98 -17.48
N GLY A 152 2.81 -9.89 -17.05
CA GLY A 152 2.24 -10.94 -17.89
C GLY A 152 1.18 -10.45 -18.88
N LEU A 153 0.62 -9.27 -18.66
CA LEU A 153 -0.35 -8.64 -19.55
C LEU A 153 0.32 -7.73 -20.60
N LEU A 154 1.62 -7.46 -20.41
CA LEU A 154 2.41 -6.53 -21.22
C LEU A 154 1.75 -5.14 -21.36
N ASP A 155 1.07 -4.71 -20.30
CA ASP A 155 0.38 -3.42 -20.25
C ASP A 155 1.29 -2.26 -19.84
N ARG A 156 2.52 -2.57 -19.43
CA ARG A 156 3.55 -1.60 -19.04
C ARG A 156 3.16 -0.70 -17.87
N GLN A 157 2.22 -1.14 -17.04
CA GLN A 157 1.68 -0.38 -15.91
C GLN A 157 1.55 -1.23 -14.65
N ASN A 158 1.27 -2.52 -14.82
CA ASN A 158 0.97 -3.43 -13.72
C ASN A 158 1.93 -4.63 -13.76
N GLY A 159 2.17 -5.25 -12.61
CA GLY A 159 3.06 -6.40 -12.53
C GLY A 159 3.06 -7.06 -11.16
N TYR A 160 3.77 -8.17 -11.07
CA TYR A 160 3.98 -8.93 -9.85
C TYR A 160 5.46 -8.99 -9.54
N VAL A 161 5.81 -8.66 -8.31
CA VAL A 161 7.20 -8.72 -7.80
C VAL A 161 7.35 -9.99 -6.99
N PHE A 162 8.41 -10.74 -7.27
CA PHE A 162 8.87 -11.86 -6.44
C PHE A 162 10.30 -11.57 -6.02
N GLY A 163 10.65 -11.93 -4.80
CA GLY A 163 11.98 -11.65 -4.30
C GLY A 163 12.41 -12.59 -3.19
N THR A 164 13.70 -12.65 -2.97
CA THR A 164 14.30 -13.41 -1.88
C THR A 164 15.62 -12.80 -1.43
N ASN A 165 16.09 -13.27 -0.29
CA ASN A 165 17.43 -13.03 0.22
C ASN A 165 18.18 -14.38 0.40
N PRO A 166 19.44 -14.40 0.84
CA PRO A 166 20.18 -15.64 0.99
C PRO A 166 19.65 -16.64 2.03
N SER A 167 18.63 -16.27 2.82
CA SER A 167 17.92 -17.20 3.73
C SER A 167 16.73 -17.92 3.09
N GLY A 168 16.43 -17.66 1.80
CA GLY A 168 15.30 -18.28 1.11
C GLY A 168 13.94 -17.74 1.54
N MET A 169 13.87 -16.51 2.07
CA MET A 169 12.58 -15.94 2.44
C MET A 169 11.74 -15.59 1.21
N GLU A 170 10.45 -15.84 1.28
CA GLU A 170 9.49 -15.43 0.27
C GLU A 170 9.15 -13.94 0.43
N PHE A 171 9.18 -13.20 -0.68
CA PHE A 171 8.72 -11.82 -0.77
C PHE A 171 7.91 -11.68 -2.04
N ASP A 172 6.65 -11.32 -1.91
CA ASP A 172 5.79 -11.08 -3.07
C ASP A 172 4.99 -9.79 -2.90
N ALA A 173 4.71 -9.13 -4.03
CA ALA A 173 3.92 -7.93 -4.05
C ALA A 173 3.24 -7.72 -5.40
N GLN A 174 2.13 -7.01 -5.40
CA GLN A 174 1.46 -6.55 -6.61
C GLN A 174 1.80 -5.09 -6.88
N VAL A 175 2.12 -4.78 -8.13
CA VAL A 175 2.35 -3.42 -8.63
C VAL A 175 1.19 -3.02 -9.52
N ILE A 176 0.58 -1.89 -9.21
CA ILE A 176 -0.50 -1.27 -10.00
C ILE A 176 -0.08 0.15 -10.34
N ASN A 177 -0.22 0.54 -11.61
CA ASN A 177 0.14 1.86 -12.07
C ASN A 177 1.59 2.27 -11.73
N GLU A 178 2.55 1.34 -11.92
CA GLU A 178 3.99 1.54 -11.64
C GLU A 178 4.30 1.88 -10.17
N GLY A 179 3.54 1.31 -9.24
CA GLY A 179 3.69 1.59 -7.82
C GLY A 179 3.04 2.89 -7.35
N GLY A 180 2.36 3.60 -8.26
CA GLY A 180 1.77 4.90 -8.01
C GLY A 180 2.83 5.96 -7.70
N SER A 181 2.54 7.23 -7.93
CA SER A 181 3.36 8.33 -7.39
C SER A 181 2.87 8.68 -5.98
N GLY A 182 2.85 7.72 -5.09
CA GLY A 182 2.64 7.98 -3.67
C GLY A 182 3.81 8.78 -3.16
N GLY A 183 3.62 10.06 -2.89
CA GLY A 183 4.59 10.82 -2.13
C GLY A 183 4.81 10.13 -0.80
N PHE A 184 6.09 9.90 -0.46
CA PHE A 184 6.55 9.27 0.78
C PHE A 184 6.04 7.83 1.01
N GLY A 185 6.92 6.86 0.74
CA GLY A 185 6.75 5.45 0.96
C GLY A 185 6.13 5.10 2.31
N GLY A 186 4.81 5.01 2.32
CA GLY A 186 4.08 4.47 3.43
C GLY A 186 4.06 2.96 3.30
N ARG A 187 4.72 2.25 4.18
CA ARG A 187 4.35 0.90 4.55
C ARG A 187 2.91 0.95 5.06
N GLY A 188 1.94 0.76 4.21
CA GLY A 188 0.55 0.78 4.66
C GLY A 188 -0.41 0.51 3.52
N GLY A 189 -0.94 -0.70 3.53
CA GLY A 189 -2.14 -1.18 2.90
C GLY A 189 -2.44 -0.71 1.48
N GLY A 190 -2.34 -1.58 0.54
CA GLY A 190 -2.94 -1.71 -0.79
C GLY A 190 -3.37 -0.53 -1.66
N THR A 191 -3.53 0.67 -1.13
CA THR A 191 -4.07 1.82 -1.88
C THR A 191 -3.01 2.63 -2.64
N GLY A 192 -1.72 2.38 -2.41
CA GLY A 192 -0.60 3.17 -2.94
C GLY A 192 0.00 2.70 -4.27
N GLY A 193 -0.56 1.69 -4.92
CA GLY A 193 -0.02 1.12 -6.18
C GLY A 193 1.11 0.10 -6.01
N PHE A 194 1.70 -0.03 -4.83
CA PHE A 194 2.56 -1.15 -4.43
C PHE A 194 1.92 -1.85 -3.22
N ASN A 195 1.43 -3.06 -3.43
CA ASN A 195 0.69 -3.84 -2.43
C ASN A 195 1.53 -5.02 -1.95
N LEU A 196 2.20 -4.85 -0.82
CA LEU A 196 2.99 -5.90 -0.14
C LEU A 196 2.11 -6.94 0.57
N ASN A 197 0.82 -6.65 0.76
CA ASN A 197 -0.11 -7.60 1.38
C ASN A 197 -0.82 -8.49 0.34
N TRP A 198 -0.41 -8.42 -0.92
CA TRP A 198 -0.80 -9.40 -1.92
C TRP A 198 0.07 -10.63 -1.75
N ASP A 199 -0.55 -11.73 -1.42
CA ASP A 199 0.11 -13.01 -1.18
C ASP A 199 -0.32 -14.05 -2.20
N THR A 200 0.64 -14.82 -2.72
CA THR A 200 0.36 -15.98 -3.57
C THR A 200 1.19 -17.19 -3.14
N THR A 201 0.78 -18.36 -3.61
CA THR A 201 1.52 -19.59 -3.33
C THR A 201 2.58 -19.81 -4.41
N TRP A 202 3.84 -19.79 -4.01
CA TRP A 202 5.02 -20.06 -4.84
C TRP A 202 6.14 -20.59 -3.95
N GLU A 203 7.26 -20.96 -4.53
CA GLU A 203 8.36 -21.58 -3.79
C GLU A 203 9.67 -20.89 -4.12
N VAL A 204 10.52 -20.71 -3.12
CA VAL A 204 11.90 -20.27 -3.29
C VAL A 204 12.78 -20.91 -2.24
N GLU A 205 13.96 -21.34 -2.67
CA GLU A 205 15.03 -21.78 -1.78
C GLU A 205 16.33 -21.06 -2.18
N ALA A 206 17.20 -20.81 -1.22
CA ALA A 206 18.46 -20.12 -1.45
C ALA A 206 19.58 -20.72 -0.60
N GLN A 207 20.82 -20.62 -1.12
CA GLN A 207 22.00 -21.09 -0.43
C GLN A 207 23.20 -20.14 -0.61
N ILE A 208 23.96 -19.94 0.46
CA ILE A 208 25.27 -19.31 0.39
C ILE A 208 26.30 -20.40 0.07
N PHE A 209 27.18 -20.11 -0.88
CA PHE A 209 28.26 -20.99 -1.30
C PHE A 209 29.61 -20.23 -1.40
N GLU A 210 30.68 -20.91 -1.75
CA GLU A 210 32.06 -20.36 -1.74
C GLU A 210 32.24 -19.08 -2.59
N LYS A 211 31.41 -18.88 -3.63
CA LYS A 211 31.52 -17.75 -4.58
C LYS A 211 30.36 -16.80 -4.57
N GLY A 212 29.54 -16.80 -3.51
CA GLY A 212 28.37 -15.95 -3.40
C GLY A 212 27.16 -16.68 -2.83
N TRP A 213 26.00 -16.47 -3.44
CA TRP A 213 24.77 -17.17 -3.10
C TRP A 213 23.95 -17.46 -4.35
N SER A 214 23.08 -18.43 -4.26
CA SER A 214 22.18 -18.82 -5.33
C SER A 214 20.74 -18.97 -4.82
N ALA A 215 19.77 -18.84 -5.72
CA ALA A 215 18.36 -19.02 -5.41
C ALA A 215 17.63 -19.65 -6.59
N GLU A 216 16.63 -20.45 -6.29
CA GLU A 216 15.71 -21.04 -7.27
C GLU A 216 14.28 -20.66 -6.91
N PHE A 217 13.60 -20.04 -7.86
CA PHE A 217 12.19 -19.64 -7.78
C PHE A 217 11.35 -20.60 -8.61
N ALA A 218 10.22 -21.06 -8.07
CA ALA A 218 9.20 -21.79 -8.80
C ALA A 218 7.85 -21.08 -8.64
N ILE A 219 7.46 -20.37 -9.69
CA ILE A 219 6.28 -19.49 -9.70
C ILE A 219 5.19 -20.14 -10.54
N PRO A 220 4.10 -20.64 -9.94
CA PRO A 220 2.98 -21.22 -10.70
C PRO A 220 2.36 -20.18 -11.64
N PHE A 221 2.01 -20.57 -12.86
CA PHE A 221 1.30 -19.67 -13.78
C PHE A 221 -0.05 -19.22 -13.21
N LEU A 222 -0.68 -20.03 -12.38
CA LEU A 222 -1.91 -19.67 -11.66
C LEU A 222 -1.76 -18.48 -10.69
N ALA A 223 -0.53 -18.16 -10.26
CA ALA A 223 -0.23 -16.99 -9.45
C ALA A 223 -0.18 -15.68 -10.25
N LEU A 224 -0.09 -15.78 -11.58
CA LEU A 224 0.09 -14.65 -12.48
C LEU A 224 -1.22 -14.34 -13.25
N ARG A 225 -1.29 -13.14 -13.79
CA ARG A 225 -2.30 -12.74 -14.78
C ARG A 225 -1.60 -12.54 -16.12
N TYR A 226 -2.14 -13.14 -17.17
CA TYR A 226 -1.59 -13.06 -18.52
C TYR A 226 -2.71 -13.13 -19.57
N LEU A 227 -2.37 -12.86 -20.83
CA LEU A 227 -3.31 -12.98 -21.95
C LEU A 227 -3.55 -14.46 -22.28
N GLY A 228 -4.71 -14.78 -22.85
CA GLY A 228 -5.12 -16.17 -23.14
C GLY A 228 -4.41 -16.84 -24.33
N ASP A 229 -3.42 -16.20 -24.96
CA ASP A 229 -2.68 -16.75 -26.09
C ASP A 229 -1.69 -17.82 -25.63
N ALA A 230 -1.46 -18.87 -26.41
CA ALA A 230 -0.53 -19.96 -26.04
C ALA A 230 0.93 -19.45 -26.00
N SER A 231 1.35 -18.67 -26.98
CA SER A 231 2.70 -18.05 -27.00
C SER A 231 2.66 -16.65 -26.43
N GLN A 232 3.43 -16.42 -25.38
CA GLN A 232 3.42 -15.21 -24.59
C GLN A 232 4.68 -14.35 -24.82
N THR A 233 4.50 -13.04 -24.70
CA THR A 233 5.59 -12.08 -24.48
C THR A 233 5.24 -11.27 -23.26
N TRP A 234 6.11 -11.30 -22.23
CA TRP A 234 5.90 -10.59 -20.98
C TRP A 234 6.91 -9.46 -20.80
N GLY A 235 6.60 -8.50 -19.95
CA GLY A 235 7.57 -7.57 -19.41
C GLY A 235 8.32 -8.23 -18.26
N ILE A 236 9.64 -8.02 -18.16
CA ILE A 236 10.45 -8.56 -17.06
C ILE A 236 11.63 -7.64 -16.75
N ASN A 237 11.95 -7.49 -15.48
CA ASN A 237 13.22 -6.91 -15.03
C ASN A 237 13.70 -7.59 -13.76
N PHE A 238 15.00 -7.52 -13.53
CA PHE A 238 15.67 -8.09 -12.36
C PHE A 238 16.42 -7.01 -11.62
N GLN A 239 16.40 -7.09 -10.29
CA GLN A 239 17.15 -6.23 -9.38
C GLN A 239 18.01 -7.08 -8.47
N ARG A 240 19.28 -6.72 -8.32
CA ARG A 240 20.15 -7.19 -7.27
C ARG A 240 20.50 -6.06 -6.31
N ASN A 241 20.50 -6.39 -5.02
CA ASN A 241 20.94 -5.52 -3.95
C ASN A 241 22.16 -6.12 -3.25
N ILE A 242 23.29 -5.39 -3.25
CA ILE A 242 24.52 -5.74 -2.52
C ILE A 242 24.62 -4.78 -1.34
N ARG A 243 24.13 -5.24 -0.19
CA ARG A 243 23.82 -4.32 0.90
C ARG A 243 25.04 -3.70 1.56
N ARG A 244 26.16 -4.42 1.68
CA ARG A 244 27.40 -3.86 2.24
C ARG A 244 27.93 -2.65 1.46
N ASN A 245 27.64 -2.59 0.14
CA ASN A 245 28.05 -1.50 -0.75
C ASN A 245 26.94 -0.44 -0.93
N ASN A 246 25.75 -0.64 -0.35
CA ASN A 246 24.52 0.10 -0.68
C ASN A 246 24.28 0.16 -2.21
N GLU A 247 24.59 -0.93 -2.90
CA GLU A 247 24.51 -1.05 -4.34
C GLU A 247 23.16 -1.66 -4.74
N GLU A 248 22.49 -0.97 -5.68
CA GLU A 248 21.33 -1.47 -6.40
C GLU A 248 21.65 -1.51 -7.88
N SER A 249 21.44 -2.65 -8.52
CA SER A 249 21.67 -2.86 -9.94
C SER A 249 20.50 -3.58 -10.60
N TYR A 250 20.29 -3.28 -11.89
CA TYR A 250 19.18 -3.81 -12.69
C TYR A 250 19.68 -4.39 -14.01
N TRP A 251 19.01 -5.45 -14.46
CA TRP A 251 19.30 -6.08 -15.76
C TRP A 251 18.80 -5.22 -16.93
N ALA A 252 17.54 -4.74 -16.91
CA ALA A 252 17.09 -3.67 -17.78
C ALA A 252 17.40 -2.34 -17.07
N PRO A 253 18.33 -1.53 -17.59
CA PRO A 253 18.79 -0.32 -16.93
C PRO A 253 17.65 0.65 -16.63
N LEU A 254 17.75 1.32 -15.49
CA LEU A 254 16.80 2.34 -15.03
C LEU A 254 17.56 3.61 -14.68
N ASP A 255 16.89 4.75 -14.79
CA ASP A 255 17.35 5.99 -14.19
C ASP A 255 17.24 5.91 -12.66
N ARG A 256 18.11 6.60 -11.94
CA ARG A 256 18.21 6.55 -10.47
C ARG A 256 16.94 6.98 -9.71
N ASN A 257 16.07 7.76 -10.34
CA ASN A 257 14.78 8.19 -9.78
C ASN A 257 13.69 7.11 -9.87
N PHE A 258 13.96 6.01 -10.57
CA PHE A 258 13.06 4.86 -10.70
C PHE A 258 13.55 3.66 -9.88
N ASN A 259 12.70 2.67 -9.75
CA ASN A 259 12.98 1.39 -9.12
C ASN A 259 12.29 0.26 -9.91
N LEU A 260 12.37 -0.97 -9.42
CA LEU A 260 11.83 -2.15 -10.08
C LEU A 260 10.33 -2.03 -10.46
N ASN A 261 9.56 -1.20 -9.73
CA ASN A 261 8.13 -1.00 -10.01
C ASN A 261 7.87 -0.20 -11.31
N ARG A 262 8.91 0.36 -11.91
CA ARG A 262 8.83 1.06 -13.19
C ARG A 262 8.68 0.05 -14.34
N VAL A 263 7.50 -0.55 -14.44
CA VAL A 263 7.15 -1.63 -15.39
C VAL A 263 7.30 -1.18 -16.83
N SER A 264 7.07 0.11 -17.12
CA SER A 264 7.23 0.68 -18.46
C SER A 264 8.65 0.56 -18.99
N GLU A 265 9.69 0.48 -18.13
CA GLU A 265 11.10 0.33 -18.52
C GLU A 265 11.57 -1.13 -18.51
N ALA A 266 10.73 -2.08 -18.15
CA ALA A 266 11.08 -3.50 -18.16
C ALA A 266 11.46 -4.00 -19.56
N GLY A 267 12.40 -4.93 -19.62
CA GLY A 267 12.76 -5.69 -20.81
C GLY A 267 11.64 -6.63 -21.26
N TYR A 268 11.92 -7.49 -22.20
CA TYR A 268 10.98 -8.50 -22.70
C TYR A 268 11.42 -9.90 -22.29
N LEU A 269 10.48 -10.73 -21.86
CA LEU A 269 10.59 -12.17 -21.77
C LEU A 269 9.86 -12.80 -22.96
N LYS A 270 10.57 -13.56 -23.79
CA LYS A 270 10.04 -14.23 -24.98
C LYS A 270 10.26 -15.73 -24.91
N GLY A 271 9.50 -16.47 -25.70
CA GLY A 271 9.62 -17.92 -25.83
C GLY A 271 8.91 -18.71 -24.73
N ILE A 272 8.05 -18.05 -23.96
CA ILE A 272 7.22 -18.69 -22.94
C ILE A 272 5.92 -19.20 -23.60
N GLU A 273 5.57 -20.42 -23.32
CA GLU A 273 4.32 -21.07 -23.75
C GLU A 273 3.56 -21.50 -22.51
N VAL A 274 2.38 -20.94 -22.31
CA VAL A 274 1.56 -21.23 -21.14
C VAL A 274 0.33 -22.02 -21.57
N PRO A 275 0.18 -23.26 -21.11
CA PRO A 275 -1.02 -24.05 -21.37
C PRO A 275 -2.25 -23.41 -20.71
N SER A 276 -3.43 -23.70 -21.26
CA SER A 276 -4.68 -23.28 -20.62
C SER A 276 -4.82 -23.95 -19.27
N GLN A 277 -4.77 -23.17 -18.20
CA GLN A 277 -4.96 -23.66 -16.83
C GLN A 277 -6.32 -23.25 -16.29
N ARG A 278 -6.88 -24.06 -15.39
CA ARG A 278 -8.15 -23.77 -14.70
C ARG A 278 -7.87 -23.53 -13.23
N LEU A 279 -7.94 -22.28 -12.82
CA LEU A 279 -7.84 -21.93 -11.41
C LEU A 279 -9.18 -22.15 -10.72
N PHE A 280 -9.24 -23.10 -9.80
CA PHE A 280 -10.36 -23.24 -8.87
C PHE A 280 -9.82 -23.71 -7.51
N GLN A 281 -9.85 -22.79 -6.55
CA GLN A 281 -9.33 -23.01 -5.20
C GLN A 281 -10.46 -22.89 -4.20
N LEU A 282 -10.45 -23.78 -3.22
CA LEU A 282 -11.28 -23.70 -2.02
C LEU A 282 -10.37 -23.54 -0.81
N THR A 283 -10.71 -22.61 0.08
CA THR A 283 -10.00 -22.39 1.33
C THR A 283 -10.98 -22.49 2.49
N PRO A 284 -11.35 -23.70 2.93
CA PRO A 284 -12.11 -23.86 4.15
C PRO A 284 -11.28 -23.47 5.37
N TYR A 285 -11.95 -22.93 6.37
CA TYR A 285 -11.34 -22.67 7.67
C TYR A 285 -12.25 -23.11 8.84
N ALA A 286 -11.61 -23.36 9.98
CA ALA A 286 -12.24 -23.54 11.26
C ALA A 286 -11.56 -22.63 12.29
N LEU A 287 -12.35 -21.97 13.11
CA LEU A 287 -11.93 -21.06 14.18
C LEU A 287 -12.56 -21.49 15.50
N SER A 288 -11.75 -21.55 16.55
CA SER A 288 -12.21 -21.59 17.93
C SER A 288 -11.82 -20.30 18.63
N LEU A 289 -12.78 -19.59 19.15
CA LEU A 289 -12.61 -18.28 19.78
C LEU A 289 -13.10 -18.35 21.24
N ASN A 290 -12.22 -17.98 22.18
CA ASN A 290 -12.55 -17.85 23.58
C ASN A 290 -12.34 -16.41 24.02
N GLU A 291 -13.37 -15.78 24.55
CA GLU A 291 -13.36 -14.40 25.00
C GLU A 291 -13.75 -14.33 26.47
N GLN A 292 -13.05 -13.52 27.25
CA GLN A 292 -13.32 -13.30 28.67
C GLN A 292 -13.08 -11.84 29.06
N GLY A 293 -13.92 -11.30 29.94
CA GLY A 293 -13.75 -9.95 30.46
C GLY A 293 -14.34 -8.85 29.57
N GLY A 294 -13.86 -7.61 29.73
CA GLY A 294 -14.45 -6.42 29.13
C GLY A 294 -15.80 -6.10 29.76
N PHE A 295 -16.79 -5.72 28.95
CA PHE A 295 -18.17 -5.46 29.40
C PHE A 295 -18.98 -6.75 29.59
N ARG A 296 -18.41 -7.92 29.34
CA ARG A 296 -19.08 -9.23 29.46
C ARG A 296 -18.83 -9.86 30.82
N SER A 297 -19.88 -10.31 31.47
CA SER A 297 -19.83 -10.89 32.82
C SER A 297 -19.38 -12.37 32.84
N SER A 298 -19.28 -13.05 31.69
CA SER A 298 -18.91 -14.46 31.60
C SER A 298 -18.03 -14.75 30.41
N ALA A 299 -17.15 -15.75 30.53
CA ALA A 299 -16.37 -16.29 29.42
C ALA A 299 -17.33 -16.84 28.34
N GLN A 300 -17.06 -16.54 27.09
CA GLN A 300 -17.78 -17.08 25.94
C GLN A 300 -16.83 -17.85 25.05
N SER A 301 -17.27 -19.02 24.60
CA SER A 301 -16.58 -19.81 23.59
C SER A 301 -17.49 -19.97 22.40
N ARG A 302 -16.97 -19.74 21.21
CA ARG A 302 -17.67 -19.98 19.95
C ARG A 302 -16.78 -20.67 18.95
N GLU A 303 -17.38 -21.50 18.12
CA GLU A 303 -16.75 -22.13 16.97
C GLU A 303 -17.35 -21.54 15.70
N GLU A 304 -16.51 -21.22 14.75
CA GLU A 304 -16.90 -20.67 13.47
C GLU A 304 -16.25 -21.45 12.33
N TYR A 305 -16.99 -21.57 11.25
CA TYR A 305 -16.54 -22.23 10.03
C TYR A 305 -16.85 -21.32 8.85
N GLY A 306 -15.94 -21.24 7.92
CA GLY A 306 -16.13 -20.46 6.71
C GLY A 306 -15.40 -21.04 5.52
N LEU A 307 -15.62 -20.43 4.38
CA LEU A 307 -15.10 -20.90 3.10
C LEU A 307 -14.80 -19.73 2.20
N ASP A 308 -13.57 -19.66 1.69
CA ASP A 308 -13.23 -18.79 0.57
C ASP A 308 -13.11 -19.63 -0.71
N VAL A 309 -13.61 -19.09 -1.82
CA VAL A 309 -13.57 -19.70 -3.16
C VAL A 309 -12.88 -18.73 -4.10
N LYS A 310 -11.88 -19.19 -4.82
CA LYS A 310 -11.24 -18.43 -5.89
C LYS A 310 -11.38 -19.16 -7.21
N TRP A 311 -11.99 -18.52 -8.20
CA TRP A 311 -12.23 -19.08 -9.52
C TRP A 311 -11.66 -18.15 -10.61
N GLY A 312 -10.66 -18.63 -11.35
CA GLY A 312 -10.18 -17.99 -12.57
C GLY A 312 -11.15 -18.26 -13.72
N ILE A 313 -11.99 -17.27 -14.04
CA ILE A 313 -12.92 -17.35 -15.18
C ILE A 313 -12.13 -17.35 -16.49
N THR A 314 -11.10 -16.50 -16.54
CA THR A 314 -10.07 -16.49 -17.58
C THR A 314 -8.71 -16.29 -16.91
N PRO A 315 -7.57 -16.44 -17.60
CA PRO A 315 -6.26 -16.15 -17.01
C PRO A 315 -6.10 -14.70 -16.52
N SER A 316 -6.94 -13.77 -17.02
CA SER A 316 -6.92 -12.34 -16.64
C SER A 316 -8.07 -11.90 -15.74
N LEU A 317 -9.07 -12.76 -15.47
CA LEU A 317 -10.29 -12.41 -14.73
C LEU A 317 -10.59 -13.46 -13.65
N THR A 318 -10.68 -13.01 -12.38
CA THR A 318 -10.90 -13.89 -11.22
C THR A 318 -12.13 -13.46 -10.44
N LEU A 319 -12.92 -14.45 -10.05
CA LEU A 319 -13.98 -14.34 -9.07
C LEU A 319 -13.48 -14.89 -7.72
N ASP A 320 -13.52 -14.06 -6.68
CA ASP A 320 -13.34 -14.45 -5.29
C ASP A 320 -14.69 -14.39 -4.59
N ALA A 321 -15.07 -15.43 -3.86
CA ALA A 321 -16.26 -15.44 -3.02
C ALA A 321 -15.89 -15.88 -1.61
N THR A 322 -16.60 -15.36 -0.61
CA THR A 322 -16.36 -15.65 0.79
C THR A 322 -17.67 -15.85 1.52
N PHE A 323 -17.67 -16.80 2.46
CA PHE A 323 -18.79 -17.15 3.31
C PHE A 323 -18.30 -17.19 4.76
N ASN A 324 -18.97 -16.42 5.62
CA ASN A 324 -18.65 -16.31 7.04
C ASN A 324 -17.19 -15.94 7.28
N THR A 325 -16.73 -14.84 6.67
CA THR A 325 -15.33 -14.43 6.66
C THR A 325 -14.84 -14.07 8.05
N ASP A 326 -13.77 -14.70 8.52
CA ASP A 326 -13.12 -14.40 9.79
C ASP A 326 -11.73 -13.75 9.61
N PHE A 327 -11.41 -12.85 10.51
CA PHE A 327 -10.18 -12.06 10.50
C PHE A 327 -9.33 -12.26 11.78
N ALA A 328 -9.51 -13.32 12.52
CA ALA A 328 -8.81 -13.59 13.78
C ALA A 328 -7.26 -13.66 13.63
N GLN A 329 -6.75 -13.97 12.42
CA GLN A 329 -5.31 -13.96 12.15
C GLN A 329 -4.72 -12.57 11.92
N VAL A 330 -5.54 -11.53 11.79
CA VAL A 330 -5.07 -10.17 11.48
C VAL A 330 -4.28 -9.60 12.66
N GLU A 331 -3.20 -8.91 12.36
CA GLU A 331 -2.39 -8.22 13.37
C GLU A 331 -3.18 -7.08 14.02
N ALA A 332 -2.97 -6.90 15.34
CA ALA A 332 -3.52 -5.76 16.07
C ALA A 332 -3.01 -4.43 15.47
N ASP A 333 -3.83 -3.39 15.57
CA ASP A 333 -3.41 -2.05 15.19
C ASP A 333 -2.44 -1.46 16.22
N ASP A 334 -1.50 -0.65 15.72
CA ASP A 334 -0.62 0.12 16.59
C ASP A 334 -1.43 1.21 17.30
N ILE A 335 -1.26 1.34 18.61
CA ILE A 335 -1.89 2.40 19.40
C ILE A 335 -1.37 3.76 18.90
N GLN A 336 -2.30 4.69 18.64
CA GLN A 336 -2.02 6.07 18.25
C GLN A 336 -2.76 7.02 19.17
N VAL A 337 -2.13 8.13 19.55
CA VAL A 337 -2.79 9.25 20.23
C VAL A 337 -3.09 10.34 19.22
N ASN A 338 -4.34 10.75 19.16
CA ASN A 338 -4.75 11.87 18.32
C ASN A 338 -4.59 13.18 19.08
N LEU A 339 -3.61 13.99 18.68
CA LEU A 339 -3.39 15.34 19.19
C LEU A 339 -3.90 16.40 18.19
N ASP A 340 -4.89 16.02 17.38
CA ASP A 340 -5.53 16.88 16.40
C ASP A 340 -7.06 16.66 16.41
N ARG A 341 -7.80 17.52 15.73
CA ARG A 341 -9.26 17.44 15.57
C ARG A 341 -9.72 16.56 14.40
N PHE A 342 -8.77 16.00 13.64
CA PHE A 342 -9.07 15.23 12.44
C PHE A 342 -8.94 13.72 12.67
N SER A 343 -9.69 12.94 11.86
CA SER A 343 -9.73 11.49 11.99
C SER A 343 -8.39 10.83 11.66
N LEU A 344 -7.98 9.87 12.48
CA LEU A 344 -6.82 9.00 12.22
C LEU A 344 -7.16 7.96 11.14
N PHE A 345 -6.17 7.65 10.32
CA PHE A 345 -6.26 6.59 9.33
C PHE A 345 -5.65 5.30 9.84
N PHE A 346 -6.42 4.21 9.79
CA PHE A 346 -5.95 2.85 10.05
C PHE A 346 -6.05 2.02 8.77
N PRO A 347 -4.95 1.44 8.26
CA PRO A 347 -4.97 0.72 6.99
C PRO A 347 -5.81 -0.56 7.05
N GLU A 348 -6.30 -1.01 5.89
CA GLU A 348 -6.91 -2.33 5.74
C GLU A 348 -5.85 -3.42 5.98
N LYS A 349 -6.19 -4.49 6.70
CA LYS A 349 -5.30 -5.62 7.00
C LYS A 349 -5.93 -6.98 6.66
N ARG A 350 -7.22 -6.99 6.31
CA ARG A 350 -7.96 -8.24 6.03
C ARG A 350 -7.60 -8.77 4.64
N PRO A 351 -7.08 -10.02 4.53
CA PRO A 351 -6.53 -10.57 3.28
C PRO A 351 -7.50 -10.53 2.10
N PHE A 352 -8.79 -10.83 2.32
CA PHE A 352 -9.80 -10.78 1.27
C PHE A 352 -9.85 -9.42 0.56
N PHE A 353 -9.71 -8.31 1.28
CA PHE A 353 -9.79 -6.98 0.70
C PHE A 353 -8.47 -6.47 0.13
N LEU A 354 -7.34 -7.06 0.53
CA LEU A 354 -6.01 -6.59 0.13
C LEU A 354 -5.62 -7.00 -1.29
N GLU A 355 -6.08 -8.16 -1.75
CA GLU A 355 -5.83 -8.58 -3.12
C GLU A 355 -6.53 -7.64 -4.11
N ASN A 356 -5.80 -7.12 -5.09
CA ASN A 356 -6.28 -6.16 -6.09
C ASN A 356 -6.89 -4.85 -5.51
N ALA A 357 -6.61 -4.51 -4.25
CA ALA A 357 -7.13 -3.31 -3.58
C ALA A 357 -6.87 -2.03 -4.37
N GLY A 358 -5.72 -1.91 -5.02
CA GLY A 358 -5.35 -0.75 -5.84
C GLY A 358 -6.25 -0.51 -7.06
N GLN A 359 -7.00 -1.51 -7.53
CA GLN A 359 -7.99 -1.32 -8.59
C GLN A 359 -9.17 -0.46 -8.14
N PHE A 360 -9.52 -0.51 -6.85
CA PHE A 360 -10.62 0.28 -6.27
C PHE A 360 -10.17 1.63 -5.69
N ALA A 361 -8.89 1.98 -5.82
CA ALA A 361 -8.36 3.22 -5.27
C ALA A 361 -8.73 4.43 -6.16
N VAL A 362 -9.54 5.35 -5.63
CA VAL A 362 -9.87 6.65 -6.24
C VAL A 362 -9.89 7.71 -5.15
N GLY A 363 -9.33 8.89 -5.45
CA GLY A 363 -9.22 10.01 -4.52
C GLY A 363 -7.77 10.28 -4.09
N GLU A 364 -7.59 10.84 -2.90
CA GLU A 364 -6.29 11.13 -2.29
C GLU A 364 -6.04 10.15 -1.13
N PRO A 365 -5.01 9.29 -1.19
CA PRO A 365 -4.74 8.29 -0.16
C PRO A 365 -4.64 8.91 1.25
N ARG A 366 -5.30 8.30 2.22
CA ARG A 366 -5.36 8.69 3.64
C ARG A 366 -6.01 10.03 3.94
N GLU A 367 -6.60 10.66 2.95
CA GLU A 367 -7.28 11.95 3.12
C GLU A 367 -8.70 11.93 2.59
N VAL A 368 -8.87 11.52 1.32
CA VAL A 368 -10.15 11.35 0.65
C VAL A 368 -10.10 10.06 -0.14
N GLU A 369 -10.54 8.96 0.43
CA GLU A 369 -10.66 7.69 -0.28
C GLU A 369 -12.15 7.43 -0.54
N LEU A 370 -12.53 7.29 -1.81
CA LEU A 370 -13.94 7.14 -2.19
C LEU A 370 -14.49 5.75 -1.89
N PHE A 371 -13.60 4.76 -1.81
CA PHE A 371 -13.86 3.42 -1.33
C PHE A 371 -12.76 3.01 -0.35
N PHE A 372 -13.15 2.59 0.82
CA PHE A 372 -12.25 2.11 1.87
C PHE A 372 -12.87 0.87 2.51
N SER A 373 -12.35 -0.30 2.14
CA SER A 373 -12.91 -1.60 2.51
C SER A 373 -13.05 -1.81 4.02
N ARG A 374 -12.22 -1.15 4.84
CA ARG A 374 -12.30 -1.23 6.31
C ARG A 374 -13.64 -0.72 6.87
N ARG A 375 -14.41 0.09 6.11
CA ARG A 375 -15.78 0.49 6.45
C ARG A 375 -16.79 -0.65 6.34
N ILE A 376 -16.47 -1.71 5.59
CA ILE A 376 -17.33 -2.89 5.49
C ILE A 376 -17.14 -3.74 6.74
N GLY A 377 -18.22 -3.93 7.49
CA GLY A 377 -18.22 -4.71 8.74
C GLY A 377 -17.65 -3.96 9.95
N ILE A 378 -17.44 -2.64 9.88
CA ILE A 378 -17.06 -1.80 11.02
C ILE A 378 -17.83 -0.48 10.94
N ASP A 379 -18.66 -0.19 11.93
CA ASP A 379 -19.35 1.11 12.07
C ASP A 379 -19.22 1.61 13.50
N ALA A 380 -18.81 2.87 13.67
CA ALA A 380 -18.62 3.54 14.96
C ALA A 380 -17.81 2.72 15.99
N GLY A 381 -16.81 1.96 15.53
CA GLY A 381 -15.98 1.09 16.38
C GLY A 381 -16.61 -0.29 16.68
N THR A 382 -17.85 -0.53 16.27
CA THR A 382 -18.54 -1.81 16.42
C THR A 382 -18.26 -2.70 15.20
N GLN A 383 -17.95 -3.98 15.45
CA GLN A 383 -17.73 -4.97 14.40
C GLN A 383 -19.03 -5.68 14.02
N PHE A 384 -19.32 -5.75 12.74
CA PHE A 384 -20.43 -6.49 12.14
C PHE A 384 -19.86 -7.67 11.36
N PRO A 385 -20.20 -8.92 11.70
CA PRO A 385 -19.74 -10.08 10.96
C PRO A 385 -20.13 -9.99 9.47
N ILE A 386 -19.20 -10.34 8.59
CA ILE A 386 -19.45 -10.44 7.15
C ILE A 386 -20.00 -11.85 6.88
N GLU A 387 -21.28 -11.91 6.48
CA GLU A 387 -21.97 -13.17 6.21
C GLU A 387 -21.54 -13.78 4.89
N THR A 388 -21.55 -12.97 3.84
CA THR A 388 -21.19 -13.40 2.49
C THR A 388 -20.66 -12.24 1.67
N GLY A 389 -19.88 -12.58 0.67
CA GLY A 389 -19.40 -11.59 -0.28
C GLY A 389 -18.79 -12.20 -1.52
N GLY A 390 -18.65 -11.36 -2.53
CA GLY A 390 -17.98 -11.73 -3.77
C GLY A 390 -17.30 -10.55 -4.42
N ARG A 391 -16.18 -10.83 -5.08
CA ARG A 391 -15.39 -9.86 -5.81
C ARG A 391 -14.97 -10.44 -7.15
N LEU A 392 -15.27 -9.73 -8.25
CA LEU A 392 -14.77 -10.02 -9.58
C LEU A 392 -13.75 -8.96 -9.96
N THR A 393 -12.52 -9.36 -10.22
CA THR A 393 -11.44 -8.44 -10.61
C THR A 393 -10.63 -8.99 -11.76
N GLY A 394 -10.14 -8.09 -12.59
CA GLY A 394 -9.24 -8.46 -13.67
C GLY A 394 -9.36 -7.56 -14.89
N LYS A 395 -8.94 -8.08 -16.04
CA LYS A 395 -8.90 -7.35 -17.32
C LYS A 395 -9.80 -8.02 -18.35
N ILE A 396 -10.62 -7.22 -19.03
CA ILE A 396 -11.44 -7.63 -20.18
C ILE A 396 -10.79 -7.06 -21.43
N GLY A 397 -10.48 -7.91 -22.40
CA GLY A 397 -9.66 -7.53 -23.54
C GLY A 397 -8.25 -7.11 -23.07
N ASN A 398 -7.63 -6.16 -23.79
CA ASN A 398 -6.24 -5.80 -23.57
C ASN A 398 -6.05 -4.53 -22.70
N SER A 399 -7.12 -3.79 -22.38
CA SER A 399 -6.97 -2.45 -21.80
C SER A 399 -8.06 -2.02 -20.83
N THR A 400 -9.09 -2.86 -20.58
CA THR A 400 -10.18 -2.50 -19.68
C THR A 400 -10.09 -3.31 -18.39
N ASN A 401 -9.74 -2.67 -17.27
CA ASN A 401 -9.80 -3.27 -15.97
C ASN A 401 -11.21 -3.15 -15.38
N ILE A 402 -11.72 -4.23 -14.80
CA ILE A 402 -13.01 -4.27 -14.13
C ILE A 402 -12.83 -4.73 -12.68
N GLY A 403 -13.52 -4.06 -11.77
CA GLY A 403 -13.70 -4.45 -10.39
C GLY A 403 -15.18 -4.40 -10.01
N LEU A 404 -15.73 -5.51 -9.56
CA LEU A 404 -17.05 -5.62 -8.94
C LEU A 404 -16.87 -6.17 -7.54
N LEU A 405 -17.53 -5.58 -6.56
CA LEU A 405 -17.57 -6.11 -5.20
C LEU A 405 -19.01 -6.05 -4.71
N ARG A 406 -19.48 -7.13 -4.09
CA ARG A 406 -20.69 -7.13 -3.28
C ARG A 406 -20.42 -7.85 -1.98
N MET A 407 -20.78 -7.21 -0.86
CA MET A 407 -20.60 -7.74 0.49
C MET A 407 -21.87 -7.54 1.28
N GLN A 408 -22.14 -8.47 2.21
CA GLN A 408 -23.27 -8.42 3.09
C GLN A 408 -22.81 -8.69 4.52
N THR A 409 -23.21 -7.84 5.46
CA THR A 409 -22.95 -8.02 6.89
C THR A 409 -24.21 -8.47 7.61
N GLN A 410 -24.03 -9.17 8.72
CA GLN A 410 -25.13 -9.50 9.62
C GLN A 410 -25.59 -8.23 10.37
N GLY A 411 -26.85 -8.19 10.77
CA GLY A 411 -27.34 -7.22 11.75
C GLY A 411 -26.89 -7.61 13.16
N ILE A 412 -26.89 -6.63 14.07
CA ILE A 412 -26.65 -6.85 15.49
C ILE A 412 -27.96 -6.54 16.23
N ASP A 413 -28.69 -7.57 16.60
CA ASP A 413 -29.96 -7.50 17.34
C ASP A 413 -30.94 -6.43 16.77
N GLU A 414 -31.80 -5.88 17.62
CA GLU A 414 -32.77 -4.82 17.23
C GLU A 414 -32.11 -3.46 16.97
N ALA A 415 -30.81 -3.31 17.24
CA ALA A 415 -30.10 -2.04 17.21
C ALA A 415 -29.51 -1.65 15.84
N ALA A 416 -29.25 -2.61 14.98
CA ALA A 416 -28.68 -2.34 13.64
C ALA A 416 -29.08 -3.40 12.62
N THR A 417 -29.59 -2.94 11.49
CA THR A 417 -29.98 -3.81 10.39
C THR A 417 -28.76 -4.31 9.61
N GLN A 418 -28.96 -5.40 8.90
CA GLN A 418 -28.04 -5.90 7.89
C GLN A 418 -27.66 -4.79 6.89
N ASN A 419 -26.40 -4.76 6.46
CA ASN A 419 -25.93 -3.84 5.43
C ASN A 419 -25.43 -4.60 4.19
N ASP A 420 -25.83 -4.07 3.04
CA ASP A 420 -25.39 -4.47 1.71
C ASP A 420 -24.46 -3.41 1.13
N PHE A 421 -23.31 -3.83 0.64
CA PHE A 421 -22.30 -2.98 0.01
C PHE A 421 -22.09 -3.42 -1.43
N SER A 422 -22.09 -2.50 -2.37
CA SER A 422 -21.84 -2.76 -3.79
C SER A 422 -20.82 -1.77 -4.33
N VAL A 423 -19.83 -2.25 -5.08
CA VAL A 423 -18.83 -1.40 -5.73
C VAL A 423 -18.67 -1.85 -7.18
N LEU A 424 -18.69 -0.89 -8.09
CA LEU A 424 -18.32 -1.05 -9.48
C LEU A 424 -17.14 -0.14 -9.80
N ARG A 425 -16.10 -0.70 -10.37
CA ARG A 425 -14.95 0.01 -10.89
C ARG A 425 -14.68 -0.37 -12.34
N LEU A 426 -14.59 0.60 -13.21
CA LEU A 426 -14.13 0.45 -14.59
C LEU A 426 -12.94 1.37 -14.79
N ASN A 427 -11.87 0.86 -15.39
CA ASN A 427 -10.67 1.64 -15.69
C ASN A 427 -10.14 1.25 -17.07
N GLN A 428 -10.23 2.19 -18.01
CA GLN A 428 -9.72 2.05 -19.36
C GLN A 428 -8.29 2.54 -19.43
N GLU A 429 -7.36 1.64 -19.69
CA GLU A 429 -5.97 1.99 -19.96
C GLU A 429 -5.82 2.64 -21.33
N LEU A 430 -4.96 3.63 -21.39
CA LEU A 430 -4.62 4.42 -22.57
C LEU A 430 -3.10 4.42 -22.75
N PRO A 431 -2.58 4.73 -23.95
CA PRO A 431 -1.15 4.86 -24.18
C PRO A 431 -0.46 5.82 -23.21
N ASN A 432 0.87 5.75 -23.12
CA ASN A 432 1.71 6.64 -22.32
C ASN A 432 1.35 6.64 -20.83
N ARG A 433 1.12 5.46 -20.24
CA ARG A 433 0.81 5.31 -18.81
C ARG A 433 -0.44 6.11 -18.38
N SER A 434 -1.37 6.31 -19.32
CA SER A 434 -2.60 7.05 -19.08
C SER A 434 -3.77 6.11 -18.83
N ALA A 435 -4.81 6.61 -18.18
CA ALA A 435 -6.03 5.85 -17.94
C ALA A 435 -7.21 6.80 -17.67
N LEU A 436 -8.42 6.31 -17.91
CA LEU A 436 -9.68 6.96 -17.56
C LEU A 436 -10.55 5.97 -16.79
N GLY A 437 -11.08 6.38 -15.63
CA GLY A 437 -11.82 5.53 -14.74
C GLY A 437 -13.20 6.04 -14.37
N PHE A 438 -14.08 5.11 -14.02
CA PHE A 438 -15.39 5.33 -13.42
C PHE A 438 -15.55 4.45 -12.19
N MET A 439 -16.13 4.99 -11.11
CA MET A 439 -16.46 4.27 -9.89
C MET A 439 -17.90 4.57 -9.45
N PHE A 440 -18.56 3.52 -8.99
CA PHE A 440 -19.83 3.60 -8.27
C PHE A 440 -19.72 2.78 -6.99
N VAL A 441 -20.14 3.37 -5.88
CA VAL A 441 -20.20 2.70 -4.56
C VAL A 441 -21.58 2.91 -3.98
N GLU A 442 -22.17 1.87 -3.43
CA GLU A 442 -23.48 1.92 -2.77
C GLU A 442 -23.46 1.15 -1.45
N ARG A 443 -24.05 1.72 -0.41
CA ARG A 443 -24.45 1.05 0.83
C ARG A 443 -25.96 1.15 1.01
N VAL A 444 -26.57 0.03 1.36
CA VAL A 444 -28.00 -0.07 1.70
C VAL A 444 -28.11 -0.78 3.04
N GLY A 445 -28.81 -0.19 3.99
CA GLY A 445 -29.02 -0.78 5.32
C GLY A 445 -29.07 0.27 6.42
N GLY A 446 -29.20 -0.15 7.68
CA GLY A 446 -29.26 0.77 8.82
C GLY A 446 -27.88 1.04 9.42
N SER A 447 -27.64 2.29 9.85
CA SER A 447 -26.47 2.69 10.63
C SER A 447 -26.79 2.71 12.12
N LEU A 448 -25.82 2.38 12.98
CA LEU A 448 -25.94 2.54 14.45
C LEU A 448 -26.17 3.99 14.87
N THR A 449 -25.81 4.94 14.02
CA THR A 449 -25.96 6.38 14.30
C THR A 449 -27.25 6.98 13.75
N SER A 450 -28.03 6.21 12.98
CA SER A 450 -29.32 6.65 12.41
C SER A 450 -30.47 6.11 13.24
N THR A 451 -31.29 7.02 13.76
CA THR A 451 -32.49 6.67 14.53
C THR A 451 -33.71 6.35 13.68
N ASP A 452 -33.61 6.38 12.36
CA ASP A 452 -34.70 6.22 11.42
C ASP A 452 -34.64 4.91 10.65
N SER A 453 -35.73 4.16 10.73
CA SER A 453 -35.93 2.83 10.10
C SER A 453 -36.29 2.85 8.61
N VAL A 454 -36.08 3.97 7.91
CA VAL A 454 -36.41 4.11 6.47
C VAL A 454 -35.12 4.01 5.67
N ASP A 455 -35.12 3.19 4.62
CA ASP A 455 -34.09 2.93 3.64
C ASP A 455 -32.92 3.93 3.67
N ASP A 456 -31.90 3.62 4.48
CA ASP A 456 -30.67 4.39 4.55
C ASP A 456 -29.78 3.94 3.40
N ILE A 457 -29.75 4.76 2.36
CA ILE A 457 -28.99 4.47 1.13
C ILE A 457 -27.97 5.57 0.94
N ASN A 458 -26.70 5.18 0.85
CA ASN A 458 -25.62 6.08 0.47
C ASN A 458 -25.01 5.63 -0.87
N ARG A 459 -24.83 6.59 -1.79
CA ARG A 459 -24.21 6.36 -3.10
C ARG A 459 -23.10 7.33 -3.34
N THR A 460 -22.01 6.84 -3.95
CA THR A 460 -20.87 7.63 -4.40
C THR A 460 -20.62 7.34 -5.86
N PHE A 461 -20.56 8.38 -6.68
CA PHE A 461 -20.19 8.32 -8.10
C PHE A 461 -18.89 9.06 -8.31
N ALA A 462 -17.98 8.52 -9.11
CA ALA A 462 -16.73 9.19 -9.43
C ALA A 462 -16.25 8.93 -10.86
N ILE A 463 -15.55 9.92 -11.39
CA ILE A 463 -14.74 9.82 -12.59
C ILE A 463 -13.34 10.25 -12.22
N ASP A 464 -12.36 9.50 -12.67
CA ASP A 464 -10.95 9.79 -12.45
C ASP A 464 -10.11 9.55 -13.70
N GLY A 465 -8.96 10.15 -13.73
CA GLY A 465 -8.04 9.97 -14.84
C GLY A 465 -6.59 10.18 -14.43
N ARG A 466 -5.72 9.57 -15.19
CA ARG A 466 -4.28 9.70 -15.11
C ARG A 466 -3.71 9.91 -16.49
N TRP A 467 -2.80 10.87 -16.62
CA TRP A 467 -2.13 11.20 -17.88
C TRP A 467 -0.63 11.26 -17.69
N GLY A 468 0.10 10.41 -18.40
CA GLY A 468 1.55 10.42 -18.46
C GLY A 468 2.04 11.30 -19.62
N PHE A 469 2.99 12.19 -19.33
CA PHE A 469 3.64 13.05 -20.30
C PHE A 469 5.15 12.79 -20.28
N GLY A 470 5.67 12.17 -21.33
CA GLY A 470 7.07 11.70 -21.34
C GLY A 470 7.34 10.73 -20.18
N ASP A 471 8.59 10.66 -19.75
CA ASP A 471 9.03 9.66 -18.72
C ASP A 471 8.81 10.15 -17.29
N TYR A 472 8.80 11.47 -17.06
CA TYR A 472 8.94 12.05 -15.73
C TYR A 472 7.68 12.74 -15.21
N THR A 473 6.68 13.00 -16.07
CA THR A 473 5.49 13.78 -15.67
C THR A 473 4.24 12.89 -15.63
N VAL A 474 3.47 13.03 -14.55
CA VAL A 474 2.13 12.44 -14.43
C VAL A 474 1.17 13.45 -13.84
N VAL A 475 0.02 13.63 -14.50
CA VAL A 475 -1.13 14.38 -13.98
C VAL A 475 -2.23 13.40 -13.60
N ARG A 476 -2.85 13.58 -12.43
CA ARG A 476 -4.03 12.84 -12.00
C ARG A 476 -5.14 13.80 -11.63
N GLY A 477 -6.37 13.41 -11.93
CA GLY A 477 -7.54 14.16 -11.49
C GLY A 477 -8.69 13.22 -11.19
N TRP A 478 -9.58 13.65 -10.31
CA TRP A 478 -10.80 12.96 -9.96
C TRP A 478 -11.89 13.96 -9.58
N ILE A 479 -13.13 13.57 -9.79
CA ILE A 479 -14.32 14.27 -9.33
C ILE A 479 -15.35 13.24 -8.85
N SER A 480 -16.02 13.54 -7.77
CA SER A 480 -16.98 12.64 -7.13
C SER A 480 -18.17 13.40 -6.59
N LYS A 481 -19.32 12.76 -6.60
CA LYS A 481 -20.56 13.20 -5.96
C LYS A 481 -21.09 12.10 -5.06
N THR A 482 -21.61 12.48 -3.88
CA THR A 482 -22.34 11.57 -3.00
C THR A 482 -23.82 11.89 -2.97
N GLU A 483 -24.64 10.84 -2.80
CA GLU A 483 -26.07 10.95 -2.52
C GLU A 483 -26.32 10.30 -1.16
N THR A 484 -26.68 11.10 -0.17
CA THR A 484 -27.03 10.68 1.18
C THR A 484 -28.41 11.26 1.53
N PRO A 485 -29.36 10.49 2.08
CA PRO A 485 -30.66 11.02 2.50
C PRO A 485 -30.48 12.25 3.39
N ARG A 486 -31.25 13.31 3.11
CA ARG A 486 -31.26 14.59 3.85
C ARG A 486 -30.02 15.46 3.75
N LEU A 487 -28.97 15.02 3.03
CA LEU A 487 -27.83 15.86 2.68
C LEU A 487 -27.96 16.24 1.20
N SER A 488 -28.09 17.51 0.94
CA SER A 488 -28.08 18.08 -0.43
C SER A 488 -27.22 19.32 -0.44
N ASP A 489 -26.79 19.73 -1.62
CA ASP A 489 -25.87 20.82 -1.89
C ASP A 489 -24.48 20.59 -1.25
N HIS A 490 -23.45 21.11 -1.85
CA HIS A 490 -22.07 20.92 -1.39
C HIS A 490 -21.68 19.42 -1.14
N ASP A 491 -22.25 18.51 -1.93
CA ASP A 491 -22.08 17.06 -1.89
C ASP A 491 -21.07 16.53 -2.91
N VAL A 492 -20.24 17.42 -3.43
CA VAL A 492 -19.20 17.15 -4.44
C VAL A 492 -17.80 17.29 -3.82
N ALA A 493 -16.88 16.45 -4.29
CA ALA A 493 -15.45 16.57 -4.02
C ALA A 493 -14.64 16.32 -5.29
N GLY A 494 -13.45 16.89 -5.36
CA GLY A 494 -12.56 16.69 -6.51
C GLY A 494 -11.14 17.11 -6.24
N GLY A 495 -10.23 16.66 -7.09
CA GLY A 495 -8.83 17.02 -6.98
C GLY A 495 -8.05 16.83 -8.27
N ILE A 496 -6.97 17.58 -8.40
CA ILE A 496 -5.99 17.46 -9.47
C ILE A 496 -4.59 17.53 -8.90
N THR A 497 -3.70 16.69 -9.37
CA THR A 497 -2.30 16.64 -8.95
C THR A 497 -1.38 16.57 -10.16
N TRP A 498 -0.25 17.24 -10.07
CA TRP A 498 0.85 17.19 -11.01
C TRP A 498 2.10 16.71 -10.30
N ASN A 499 2.76 15.70 -10.88
CA ASN A 499 4.02 15.16 -10.40
C ASN A 499 5.06 15.21 -11.50
N TYR A 500 6.24 15.71 -11.18
CA TYR A 500 7.45 15.69 -11.99
C TYR A 500 8.58 15.04 -11.21
N ASN A 501 9.20 13.99 -11.75
CA ASN A 501 10.24 13.25 -11.04
C ASN A 501 11.33 12.81 -12.02
N ASP A 502 12.33 13.67 -12.25
CA ASP A 502 13.53 13.34 -13.02
C ASP A 502 14.70 12.94 -12.11
N GLU A 503 15.88 12.84 -12.64
CA GLU A 503 17.10 12.50 -11.90
C GLU A 503 17.40 13.46 -10.74
N ASN A 504 17.21 14.78 -10.96
CA ASN A 504 17.59 15.82 -10.01
C ASN A 504 16.39 16.41 -9.26
N TRP A 505 15.23 16.50 -9.88
CA TRP A 505 14.06 17.15 -9.33
C TRP A 505 12.94 16.17 -8.98
N SER A 506 12.28 16.42 -7.86
CA SER A 506 11.03 15.76 -7.50
C SER A 506 10.02 16.79 -7.04
N ASN A 507 9.19 17.23 -7.97
CA ASN A 507 8.24 18.32 -7.76
C ASN A 507 6.81 17.79 -7.77
N TYR A 508 5.96 18.41 -6.98
CA TYR A 508 4.55 18.08 -6.84
C TYR A 508 3.74 19.34 -6.69
N ALA A 509 2.61 19.43 -7.37
CA ALA A 509 1.59 20.45 -7.10
C ALA A 509 0.22 19.77 -7.10
N GLY A 510 -0.67 20.22 -6.21
CA GLY A 510 -2.00 19.66 -6.07
C GLY A 510 -3.01 20.67 -5.59
N TYR A 511 -4.23 20.51 -6.05
CA TYR A 511 -5.43 21.17 -5.57
C TYR A 511 -6.49 20.12 -5.31
N SER A 512 -7.21 20.24 -4.20
CA SER A 512 -8.42 19.46 -3.95
C SER A 512 -9.43 20.27 -3.16
N GLU A 513 -10.70 19.92 -3.31
CA GLU A 513 -11.79 20.47 -2.52
C GLU A 513 -12.78 19.37 -2.13
N VAL A 514 -13.34 19.52 -0.95
CA VAL A 514 -14.35 18.60 -0.39
C VAL A 514 -15.48 19.42 0.19
N GLY A 515 -16.67 19.26 -0.35
CA GLY A 515 -17.86 19.95 0.09
C GLY A 515 -18.30 19.55 1.51
N LYS A 516 -19.03 20.42 2.19
CA LYS A 516 -19.52 20.22 3.56
C LYS A 516 -20.38 18.95 3.72
N ASN A 517 -21.25 18.69 2.73
CA ASN A 517 -22.18 17.57 2.72
C ASN A 517 -21.66 16.36 1.92
N PHE A 518 -20.44 16.41 1.41
CA PHE A 518 -19.82 15.26 0.78
C PHE A 518 -19.63 14.14 1.81
N ASN A 519 -20.22 12.96 1.57
CA ASN A 519 -20.32 11.88 2.56
C ASN A 519 -20.20 10.49 1.93
N PRO A 520 -18.99 10.03 1.55
CA PRO A 520 -18.76 8.67 1.07
C PRO A 520 -18.72 7.71 2.27
N GLU A 521 -19.83 7.12 2.66
CA GLU A 521 -19.93 6.31 3.89
C GLU A 521 -19.09 5.03 3.82
N VAL A 522 -18.89 4.47 2.64
CA VAL A 522 -17.97 3.35 2.40
C VAL A 522 -16.55 3.83 2.06
N GLY A 523 -16.28 5.11 2.24
CA GLY A 523 -15.00 5.76 2.01
C GLY A 523 -14.31 6.20 3.29
N PHE A 524 -13.21 6.92 3.14
CA PHE A 524 -12.51 7.60 4.23
C PHE A 524 -12.37 9.08 3.95
N LEU A 525 -12.73 9.90 4.92
CA LEU A 525 -12.50 11.33 4.93
C LEU A 525 -11.77 11.72 6.22
N ALA A 526 -10.57 12.32 6.08
CA ALA A 526 -9.88 12.90 7.22
C ALA A 526 -10.58 14.17 7.70
N ARG A 527 -11.09 15.00 6.79
CA ARG A 527 -11.82 16.24 7.04
C ARG A 527 -12.81 16.56 5.92
N LYS A 528 -13.76 17.44 6.20
CA LYS A 528 -14.76 17.98 5.26
C LYS A 528 -14.67 19.49 5.19
N ASP A 529 -15.38 20.11 4.24
CA ASP A 529 -15.55 21.56 4.09
C ASP A 529 -14.22 22.29 3.91
N PHE A 530 -13.47 21.90 2.86
CA PHE A 530 -12.17 22.54 2.61
C PHE A 530 -11.81 22.65 1.12
N ARG A 531 -10.94 23.63 0.85
CA ARG A 531 -10.08 23.74 -0.34
C ARG A 531 -8.64 23.61 0.08
N LYS A 532 -7.88 22.76 -0.58
CA LYS A 532 -6.49 22.47 -0.26
C LYS A 532 -5.59 22.79 -1.41
N TYR A 533 -4.47 23.43 -1.12
CA TYR A 533 -3.36 23.61 -2.02
C TYR A 533 -2.11 22.94 -1.46
N THR A 534 -1.42 22.18 -2.29
CA THR A 534 -0.17 21.52 -1.92
C THR A 534 0.88 21.79 -2.98
N ALA A 535 2.10 22.10 -2.58
CA ALA A 535 3.24 22.22 -3.47
C ALA A 535 4.50 21.72 -2.78
N ARG A 536 5.33 21.01 -3.51
CA ARG A 536 6.65 20.55 -3.07
C ARG A 536 7.67 20.77 -4.17
N TRP A 537 8.82 21.29 -3.80
CA TRP A 537 10.02 21.37 -4.62
C TRP A 537 11.15 20.67 -3.88
N LEU A 538 11.72 19.62 -4.48
CA LEU A 538 12.83 18.87 -3.95
C LEU A 538 13.89 18.75 -5.02
N TYR A 539 15.13 19.11 -4.66
CA TYR A 539 16.30 18.95 -5.50
C TYR A 539 17.23 17.89 -4.91
N ARG A 540 17.77 17.00 -5.75
CA ARG A 540 18.74 15.98 -5.37
C ARG A 540 20.10 16.42 -5.86
N TYR A 541 21.00 16.67 -4.94
CA TYR A 541 22.39 17.02 -5.22
C TYR A 541 23.30 15.87 -4.76
N ARG A 542 24.17 15.40 -5.67
CA ARG A 542 25.09 14.29 -5.44
C ARG A 542 26.52 14.78 -5.56
N PRO A 543 27.16 15.13 -4.44
CA PRO A 543 28.51 15.67 -4.44
C PRO A 543 29.53 14.56 -4.74
N GLN A 544 30.39 14.76 -5.72
CA GLN A 544 31.39 13.78 -6.10
C GLN A 544 32.59 13.70 -5.14
N ASN A 545 32.84 14.74 -4.33
CA ASN A 545 34.06 14.86 -3.51
C ASN A 545 33.79 15.27 -2.05
N TRP A 546 32.61 14.98 -1.50
CA TRP A 546 32.25 15.34 -0.11
C TRP A 546 32.45 14.17 0.87
N GLY A 547 33.51 13.39 0.70
CA GLY A 547 33.87 12.32 1.62
C GLY A 547 32.84 11.19 1.63
N ARG A 548 32.12 11.03 2.75
CA ARG A 548 31.14 9.95 2.95
C ARG A 548 29.70 10.34 2.60
N LEU A 549 29.46 11.54 2.13
CA LEU A 549 28.13 12.04 1.81
C LEU A 549 27.72 11.61 0.39
N GLN A 550 26.62 10.91 0.26
CA GLN A 550 26.14 10.35 -1.00
C GLN A 550 25.16 11.29 -1.71
N GLU A 551 24.19 11.84 -0.99
CA GLU A 551 23.17 12.69 -1.56
C GLU A 551 22.67 13.73 -0.54
N VAL A 552 22.33 14.91 -1.04
CA VAL A 552 21.72 16.00 -0.27
C VAL A 552 20.41 16.37 -0.95
N ARG A 553 19.31 16.46 -0.20
CA ARG A 553 17.97 16.70 -0.73
C ARG A 553 17.30 17.92 -0.07
N PRO A 554 17.74 19.14 -0.37
CA PRO A 554 17.01 20.34 0.08
C PRO A 554 15.63 20.35 -0.53
N HIS A 555 14.64 20.65 0.29
CA HIS A 555 13.27 20.73 -0.18
C HIS A 555 12.40 21.67 0.64
N MET A 556 11.33 22.11 -0.01
CA MET A 556 10.27 22.91 0.58
C MET A 556 8.92 22.27 0.23
N THR A 557 8.07 22.12 1.22
CA THR A 557 6.70 21.65 1.04
C THR A 557 5.73 22.64 1.68
N TYR A 558 4.76 23.08 0.93
CA TYR A 558 3.63 23.85 1.42
C TYR A 558 2.35 23.04 1.32
N ARG A 559 1.50 23.10 2.35
CA ARG A 559 0.16 22.51 2.39
C ARG A 559 -0.75 23.43 3.18
N GLY A 560 -1.81 23.89 2.54
CA GLY A 560 -2.76 24.78 3.18
C GLY A 560 -4.20 24.36 2.91
N TYR A 561 -5.05 24.50 3.92
CA TYR A 561 -6.48 24.23 3.87
C TYR A 561 -7.26 25.46 4.23
N TRP A 562 -8.28 25.76 3.46
CA TRP A 562 -9.21 26.86 3.67
C TRP A 562 -10.63 26.33 3.61
N ASP A 563 -11.54 26.91 4.40
CA ASP A 563 -12.97 26.70 4.20
C ASP A 563 -13.46 27.39 2.91
N PHE A 564 -14.74 27.22 2.58
CA PHE A 564 -15.32 27.84 1.39
C PHE A 564 -15.57 29.35 1.56
N GLU A 565 -15.46 29.88 2.76
CA GLU A 565 -15.54 31.32 3.09
C GLU A 565 -14.18 32.04 2.98
N GLY A 566 -13.09 31.27 2.81
CA GLY A 566 -11.72 31.78 2.64
C GLY A 566 -10.93 31.89 3.94
N ASN A 567 -11.41 31.31 5.04
CA ASN A 567 -10.68 31.25 6.30
C ASN A 567 -9.69 30.07 6.27
N GLN A 568 -8.47 30.30 6.68
CA GLN A 568 -7.45 29.25 6.71
C GLN A 568 -7.61 28.36 7.94
N GLN A 569 -7.96 27.07 7.71
CA GLN A 569 -8.08 26.05 8.74
C GLN A 569 -6.73 25.50 9.19
N THR A 570 -5.83 25.26 8.24
CA THR A 570 -4.46 24.76 8.48
C THR A 570 -3.53 25.29 7.42
N GLY A 571 -2.38 25.78 7.80
CA GLY A 571 -1.27 26.14 6.92
C GLY A 571 0.00 25.50 7.44
N TYR A 572 0.74 24.83 6.57
CA TYR A 572 1.99 24.14 6.92
C TYR A 572 3.03 24.38 5.84
N LEU A 573 4.10 25.07 6.21
CA LEU A 573 5.30 25.24 5.38
C LEU A 573 6.46 24.50 6.05
N HIS A 574 7.00 23.53 5.36
CA HIS A 574 8.13 22.73 5.76
C HIS A 574 9.33 23.02 4.88
N ILE A 575 10.45 23.38 5.48
CA ILE A 575 11.73 23.60 4.81
C ILE A 575 12.73 22.66 5.47
N ASP A 576 13.31 21.75 4.69
CA ASP A 576 14.16 20.69 5.21
C ASP A 576 15.28 20.34 4.23
N ASN A 577 16.31 19.70 4.75
CA ASN A 577 17.37 19.07 3.97
C ASN A 577 17.67 17.68 4.52
N HIS A 578 17.69 16.69 3.63
CA HIS A 578 18.12 15.35 3.97
C HIS A 578 19.58 15.15 3.56
N TRP A 579 20.36 14.57 4.46
CA TRP A 579 21.75 14.22 4.28
C TRP A 579 21.85 12.70 4.29
N GLU A 580 22.09 12.09 3.13
CA GLU A 580 22.26 10.63 2.97
C GLU A 580 23.77 10.30 2.85
N PHE A 581 24.22 9.34 3.65
CA PHE A 581 25.61 8.94 3.72
C PHE A 581 25.81 7.55 3.07
N ASN A 582 27.02 7.32 2.55
CA ASN A 582 27.41 6.03 1.96
C ASN A 582 27.22 4.83 2.91
N SER A 583 27.22 5.05 4.21
CA SER A 583 26.95 4.02 5.24
C SER A 583 25.48 3.61 5.33
N GLY A 584 24.55 4.28 4.62
CA GLY A 584 23.12 4.12 4.76
C GLY A 584 22.53 4.89 5.97
N MET A 585 23.32 5.75 6.62
CA MET A 585 22.85 6.69 7.64
C MET A 585 22.15 7.88 6.96
N GLU A 586 21.07 8.38 7.55
CA GLU A 586 20.40 9.61 7.13
C GLU A 586 20.21 10.58 8.30
N ILE A 587 20.38 11.89 8.02
CA ILE A 587 20.03 12.99 8.93
C ILE A 587 19.10 13.94 8.17
N HIS A 588 18.00 14.36 8.81
CA HIS A 588 17.14 15.42 8.27
C HIS A 588 17.14 16.61 9.23
N THR A 589 17.25 17.82 8.70
CA THR A 589 17.32 19.05 9.48
C THR A 589 16.33 20.06 8.92
N GLY A 590 15.22 20.28 9.63
CA GLY A 590 14.11 21.06 9.09
C GLY A 590 13.54 22.07 10.06
N THR A 591 12.76 22.99 9.50
CA THR A 591 11.94 23.96 10.23
C THR A 591 10.53 23.95 9.64
N ASN A 592 9.54 23.90 10.52
CA ASN A 592 8.12 23.96 10.20
C ASN A 592 7.55 25.32 10.61
N PHE A 593 6.75 25.91 9.74
CA PHE A 593 5.92 27.07 10.04
C PHE A 593 4.48 26.62 9.90
N THR A 594 3.74 26.67 11.01
CA THR A 594 2.37 26.16 11.06
C THR A 594 1.41 27.29 11.44
N GLN A 595 0.25 27.28 10.83
CA GLN A 595 -0.90 28.10 11.21
C GLN A 595 -2.10 27.16 11.39
N GLU A 596 -2.77 27.24 12.56
CA GLU A 596 -3.99 26.50 12.87
C GLU A 596 -5.11 27.47 13.19
N GLY A 597 -6.15 27.50 12.35
CA GLY A 597 -7.39 28.21 12.58
C GLY A 597 -8.39 27.27 13.24
N VAL A 598 -8.66 27.50 14.50
CA VAL A 598 -9.68 26.78 15.29
C VAL A 598 -10.94 27.58 15.28
N PHE A 599 -11.99 27.11 14.60
CA PHE A 599 -13.29 27.82 14.47
C PHE A 599 -14.31 27.32 15.47
N GLU A 600 -14.11 26.12 16.03
CA GLU A 600 -14.91 25.55 17.12
C GLU A 600 -13.94 25.00 18.17
N PRO A 601 -14.25 25.15 19.49
CA PRO A 601 -13.40 24.56 20.51
C PRO A 601 -13.35 23.05 20.36
N PHE A 602 -12.18 22.44 20.58
CA PHE A 602 -12.05 20.99 20.55
C PHE A 602 -11.21 20.49 21.72
N GLU A 603 -11.54 19.31 22.21
CA GLU A 603 -10.79 18.62 23.22
C GLU A 603 -9.60 17.89 22.59
N ILE A 604 -8.39 18.39 22.85
CA ILE A 604 -7.16 17.79 22.28
C ILE A 604 -6.76 16.51 23.01
N VAL A 605 -7.00 16.48 24.31
CA VAL A 605 -6.94 15.31 25.18
C VAL A 605 -7.94 15.53 26.31
N LYS A 606 -8.42 14.46 26.94
CA LYS A 606 -9.45 14.50 27.98
C LYS A 606 -9.14 15.60 29.04
N GLY A 607 -10.06 16.54 29.17
CA GLY A 607 -9.96 17.67 30.09
C GLY A 607 -9.18 18.88 29.59
N VAL A 608 -8.63 18.88 28.37
CA VAL A 608 -7.88 20.02 27.80
C VAL A 608 -8.57 20.51 26.53
N VAL A 609 -9.19 21.66 26.59
CA VAL A 609 -9.92 22.25 25.47
C VAL A 609 -9.11 23.36 24.81
N VAL A 610 -8.86 23.24 23.51
CA VAL A 610 -8.26 24.28 22.68
C VAL A 610 -9.37 25.26 22.25
N PRO A 611 -9.32 26.53 22.64
CA PRO A 611 -10.37 27.51 22.31
C PRO A 611 -10.27 27.98 20.85
N ILE A 612 -11.32 28.67 20.40
CA ILE A 612 -11.36 29.35 19.11
C ILE A 612 -10.17 30.32 19.02
N GLY A 613 -9.46 30.30 17.90
CA GLY A 613 -8.29 31.15 17.70
C GLY A 613 -7.53 30.85 16.43
N ASN A 614 -6.57 31.72 16.12
CA ASN A 614 -5.62 31.52 15.04
C ASN A 614 -4.22 31.42 15.63
N TYR A 615 -3.67 30.20 15.61
CA TYR A 615 -2.42 29.86 16.25
C TYR A 615 -1.30 29.74 15.21
N LYS A 616 -0.27 30.59 15.32
CA LYS A 616 0.90 30.55 14.44
C LYS A 616 2.12 30.14 15.25
N HIS A 617 2.84 29.16 14.76
CA HIS A 617 4.01 28.66 15.45
C HIS A 617 5.10 28.16 14.51
N LYS A 618 6.29 28.00 15.06
CA LYS A 618 7.49 27.50 14.40
C LYS A 618 8.04 26.34 15.21
N GLU A 619 8.49 25.31 14.51
CA GLU A 619 9.11 24.14 15.13
C GLU A 619 10.42 23.81 14.41
N ALA A 620 11.45 23.45 15.16
CA ALA A 620 12.63 22.78 14.63
C ALA A 620 12.34 21.27 14.52
N GLN A 621 12.84 20.66 13.47
CA GLN A 621 12.75 19.21 13.24
C GLN A 621 14.14 18.62 13.09
N LEU A 622 14.38 17.48 13.76
CA LEU A 622 15.56 16.67 13.59
C LEU A 622 15.13 15.20 13.42
N VAL A 623 15.62 14.55 12.36
CA VAL A 623 15.48 13.11 12.16
C VAL A 623 16.85 12.50 12.00
N TYR A 624 17.09 11.39 12.69
CA TYR A 624 18.29 10.58 12.55
C TYR A 624 17.90 9.13 12.29
N ARG A 625 18.50 8.52 11.28
CA ARG A 625 18.39 7.10 10.97
C ARG A 625 19.78 6.51 10.83
N SER A 626 20.11 5.55 11.67
CA SER A 626 21.35 4.77 11.50
C SER A 626 21.22 3.81 10.29
N ASN A 627 22.29 3.12 9.97
CA ASN A 627 22.22 2.01 9.00
C ASN A 627 21.23 0.94 9.48
N GLN A 628 20.14 0.76 8.74
CA GLN A 628 19.05 -0.15 9.12
C GLN A 628 19.38 -1.63 8.88
N SER A 629 20.48 -1.93 8.20
CA SER A 629 20.98 -3.31 8.00
C SER A 629 21.87 -3.80 9.14
N ALA A 630 22.32 -2.88 10.00
CA ALA A 630 23.15 -3.25 11.16
C ALA A 630 22.34 -4.08 12.19
N PRO A 631 22.99 -4.99 12.93
CA PRO A 631 22.34 -5.73 14.00
C PRO A 631 21.65 -4.85 15.03
N LEU A 632 22.25 -3.71 15.34
CA LEU A 632 21.63 -2.66 16.16
C LEU A 632 21.39 -1.43 15.29
N SER A 633 20.13 -1.01 15.16
CA SER A 633 19.77 0.21 14.46
C SER A 633 18.89 1.11 15.32
N VAL A 634 19.05 2.41 15.11
CA VAL A 634 18.34 3.45 15.86
C VAL A 634 17.74 4.45 14.90
N ASN A 635 16.49 4.78 15.11
CA ASN A 635 15.79 5.89 14.47
C ASN A 635 15.27 6.82 15.56
N PHE A 636 15.42 8.11 15.39
CA PHE A 636 14.64 9.06 16.18
C PHE A 636 14.18 10.23 15.32
N ARG A 637 13.07 10.82 15.73
CA ARG A 637 12.51 12.03 15.17
C ARG A 637 12.05 12.94 16.30
N SER A 638 12.45 14.19 16.27
CA SER A 638 12.09 15.17 17.28
C SER A 638 11.53 16.44 16.63
N PHE A 639 10.49 16.99 17.26
CA PHE A 639 9.95 18.31 17.00
C PHE A 639 10.00 19.14 18.26
N ILE A 640 10.52 20.37 18.16
CA ILE A 640 10.63 21.28 19.30
C ILE A 640 10.17 22.65 18.82
N GLY A 641 9.16 23.21 19.47
CA GLY A 641 8.65 24.53 19.13
C GLY A 641 7.24 24.80 19.58
N GLY A 642 6.58 25.74 18.89
CA GLY A 642 5.24 26.20 19.26
C GLY A 642 4.16 25.18 18.90
N PHE A 643 3.07 25.16 19.71
CA PHE A 643 1.91 24.29 19.52
C PHE A 643 0.68 24.91 20.19
N PHE A 644 -0.36 25.27 19.44
CA PHE A 644 -1.61 25.91 19.88
C PHE A 644 -1.42 27.05 20.91
N GLY A 645 -0.47 27.97 20.61
CA GLY A 645 -0.18 29.10 21.48
C GLY A 645 0.76 28.84 22.64
N GLY A 646 1.11 27.56 22.88
CA GLY A 646 2.10 27.11 23.82
C GLY A 646 3.31 26.48 23.14
N GLU A 647 3.89 25.46 23.78
CA GLU A 647 5.09 24.76 23.32
C GLU A 647 4.90 23.25 23.33
N ARG A 648 5.62 22.56 22.42
CA ARG A 648 5.71 21.11 22.35
C ARG A 648 7.17 20.67 22.19
N LYS A 649 7.54 19.64 22.96
CA LYS A 649 8.76 18.86 22.75
C LYS A 649 8.36 17.42 22.52
N ASN A 650 8.58 16.94 21.31
CA ASN A 650 8.26 15.55 20.92
C ASN A 650 9.55 14.80 20.61
N LEU A 651 9.58 13.55 20.98
CA LEU A 651 10.63 12.58 20.65
C LEU A 651 9.99 11.23 20.32
N ASP A 652 10.08 10.80 19.08
CA ASP A 652 9.76 9.42 18.66
C ASP A 652 11.08 8.66 18.44
N SER A 653 11.32 7.61 19.20
CA SER A 653 12.53 6.80 19.15
C SER A 653 12.20 5.36 18.85
N THR A 654 12.96 4.73 17.98
CA THR A 654 12.88 3.29 17.70
C THR A 654 14.27 2.70 17.75
N ILE A 655 14.45 1.69 18.60
CA ILE A 655 15.66 0.88 18.68
C ILE A 655 15.30 -0.52 18.18
N ARG A 656 16.01 -1.00 17.16
CA ARG A 656 15.84 -2.34 16.62
C ARG A 656 17.12 -3.14 16.87
N TYR A 657 16.96 -4.36 17.38
CA TYR A 657 18.06 -5.29 17.62
C TYR A 657 17.74 -6.64 16.96
N ARG A 658 18.72 -7.16 16.23
CA ARG A 658 18.64 -8.43 15.49
C ARG A 658 19.73 -9.38 15.95
N VAL A 659 19.39 -10.68 16.03
CA VAL A 659 20.37 -11.76 16.26
C VAL A 659 20.26 -12.74 15.11
N GLY A 660 21.24 -12.65 14.21
CA GLY A 660 21.17 -13.34 12.92
C GLY A 660 19.95 -12.90 12.10
N GLU A 661 19.46 -13.81 11.27
CA GLU A 661 18.28 -13.62 10.43
C GLU A 661 16.96 -14.02 11.11
N LYS A 662 17.02 -14.72 12.26
CA LYS A 662 15.86 -15.36 12.90
C LYS A 662 15.18 -14.52 13.96
N PHE A 663 15.93 -13.69 14.68
CA PHE A 663 15.38 -12.92 15.80
C PHE A 663 15.47 -11.43 15.51
N THR A 664 14.32 -10.75 15.63
CA THR A 664 14.22 -9.29 15.56
C THR A 664 13.42 -8.78 16.75
N SER A 665 13.93 -7.78 17.44
CA SER A 665 13.19 -7.02 18.45
C SER A 665 13.21 -5.54 18.12
N GLU A 666 12.13 -4.85 18.46
CA GLU A 666 11.96 -3.42 18.25
C GLU A 666 11.29 -2.79 19.47
N LEU A 667 11.94 -1.79 20.03
CA LEU A 667 11.37 -0.96 21.08
C LEU A 667 11.14 0.44 20.50
N THR A 668 9.88 0.87 20.47
CA THR A 668 9.49 2.23 20.09
C THR A 668 9.00 2.94 21.33
N TRP A 669 9.48 4.17 21.53
CA TRP A 669 9.01 5.07 22.57
C TRP A 669 8.70 6.42 21.96
N SER A 670 7.43 6.85 22.10
CA SER A 670 6.95 8.16 21.71
C SER A 670 6.66 8.96 22.96
N HIS A 671 7.36 10.08 23.13
CA HIS A 671 7.19 11.01 24.24
C HIS A 671 6.84 12.39 23.72
N SER A 672 5.81 13.00 24.26
CA SER A 672 5.45 14.40 24.00
C SER A 672 5.23 15.12 25.33
N ASN A 673 6.01 16.16 25.55
CA ASN A 673 5.78 17.11 26.63
C ASN A 673 5.14 18.35 26.01
N ILE A 674 3.95 18.70 26.46
CA ILE A 674 3.10 19.74 25.89
C ILE A 674 2.72 20.72 27.00
N ASN A 675 2.96 21.99 26.78
CA ASN A 675 2.58 23.07 27.66
C ASN A 675 1.74 24.11 26.87
N LEU A 676 0.43 24.11 27.10
CA LEU A 676 -0.54 25.02 26.47
C LEU A 676 -1.00 26.08 27.47
N PRO A 677 -1.34 27.31 27.01
CA PRO A 677 -1.80 28.39 27.89
C PRO A 677 -3.29 28.25 28.32
N PHE A 678 -3.77 27.01 28.45
CA PHE A 678 -5.17 26.68 28.78
C PHE A 678 -5.22 25.84 30.07
N GLU A 679 -6.40 25.74 30.66
CA GLU A 679 -6.63 24.89 31.85
C GLU A 679 -6.28 23.42 31.54
N GLY A 680 -5.47 22.79 32.40
CA GLY A 680 -4.99 21.45 32.18
C GLY A 680 -3.95 21.29 31.07
N GLY A 681 -3.48 22.38 30.45
CA GLY A 681 -2.63 22.40 29.27
C GLY A 681 -1.19 21.94 29.46
N ASP A 682 -0.76 21.68 30.70
CA ASP A 682 0.55 21.09 31.02
C ASP A 682 0.38 19.57 31.19
N PHE A 683 0.77 18.81 30.16
CA PHE A 683 0.61 17.37 30.15
C PHE A 683 1.66 16.64 29.32
N GLU A 684 1.83 15.37 29.62
CA GLU A 684 2.69 14.46 28.90
C GLU A 684 1.87 13.34 28.23
N VAL A 685 2.37 12.90 27.08
CA VAL A 685 1.86 11.72 26.37
C VAL A 685 3.03 10.77 26.14
N ASP A 686 2.97 9.59 26.76
CA ASP A 686 3.97 8.53 26.61
C ASP A 686 3.31 7.26 26.04
N ILE A 687 3.86 6.77 24.93
CA ILE A 687 3.51 5.47 24.38
C ILE A 687 4.78 4.64 24.25
N ALA A 688 4.81 3.49 24.88
CA ALA A 688 5.86 2.50 24.71
C ALA A 688 5.31 1.29 23.94
N ARG A 689 6.06 0.81 22.95
CA ARG A 689 5.71 -0.36 22.15
C ARG A 689 6.92 -1.26 22.01
N PHE A 690 6.79 -2.50 22.42
CA PHE A 690 7.78 -3.55 22.24
C PHE A 690 7.23 -4.62 21.30
N ARG A 691 7.96 -4.88 20.22
CA ARG A 691 7.68 -5.98 19.29
C ARG A 691 8.89 -6.90 19.24
N ALA A 692 8.66 -8.20 19.37
CA ALA A 692 9.69 -9.21 19.17
C ALA A 692 9.14 -10.30 18.24
N THR A 693 9.98 -10.77 17.33
CA THR A 693 9.64 -11.85 16.41
C THR A 693 10.78 -12.84 16.34
N TYR A 694 10.45 -14.13 16.42
CA TYR A 694 11.35 -15.23 16.16
C TYR A 694 10.83 -16.07 15.01
N ALA A 695 11.63 -16.20 13.95
CA ALA A 695 11.34 -17.03 12.79
C ALA A 695 12.07 -18.37 12.95
N PHE A 696 11.34 -19.45 13.20
CA PHE A 696 11.89 -20.81 13.17
C PHE A 696 12.29 -21.19 11.74
N THR A 697 11.39 -20.86 10.80
CA THR A 697 11.55 -20.93 9.36
C THR A 697 10.85 -19.72 8.74
N PRO A 698 11.04 -19.41 7.44
CA PRO A 698 10.27 -18.33 6.79
C PRO A 698 8.75 -18.45 6.94
N ARG A 699 8.25 -19.69 7.10
CA ARG A 699 6.82 -20.02 7.22
C ARG A 699 6.36 -20.31 8.65
N MET A 700 7.25 -20.34 9.64
CA MET A 700 6.89 -20.59 11.04
C MET A 700 7.45 -19.51 11.95
N THR A 701 6.58 -18.69 12.55
CA THR A 701 6.95 -17.52 13.32
C THR A 701 6.18 -17.41 14.63
N VAL A 702 6.83 -16.85 15.64
CA VAL A 702 6.20 -16.32 16.86
C VAL A 702 6.45 -14.83 16.92
N GLN A 703 5.40 -14.06 17.11
CA GLN A 703 5.46 -12.61 17.27
C GLN A 703 4.76 -12.19 18.55
N THR A 704 5.37 -11.26 19.25
CA THR A 704 4.76 -10.58 20.40
C THR A 704 4.73 -9.08 20.15
N LEU A 705 3.64 -8.43 20.54
CA LEU A 705 3.46 -6.98 20.53
C LEU A 705 2.90 -6.58 21.88
N VAL A 706 3.66 -5.77 22.65
CA VAL A 706 3.21 -5.18 23.90
C VAL A 706 3.20 -3.68 23.74
N GLN A 707 2.09 -3.04 24.06
CA GLN A 707 1.90 -1.60 23.92
C GLN A 707 1.35 -1.03 25.23
N TYR A 708 1.94 0.06 25.68
CA TYR A 708 1.49 0.77 26.88
C TYR A 708 1.28 2.25 26.57
N ASN A 709 0.08 2.74 26.86
CA ASN A 709 -0.28 4.15 26.83
C ASN A 709 -0.40 4.65 28.27
N LYS A 710 0.59 5.41 28.74
CA LYS A 710 0.68 5.92 30.10
C LYS A 710 -0.49 6.84 30.47
N ARG A 711 -0.98 7.66 29.49
CA ARG A 711 -2.02 8.64 29.75
C ARG A 711 -3.37 7.98 30.05
N ASP A 712 -3.73 6.99 29.25
CA ASP A 712 -5.00 6.28 29.39
C ASP A 712 -4.88 5.05 30.31
N ASP A 713 -3.65 4.77 30.79
CA ASP A 713 -3.29 3.59 31.59
C ASP A 713 -3.75 2.27 30.94
N VAL A 714 -3.51 2.16 29.61
CA VAL A 714 -3.91 0.99 28.83
C VAL A 714 -2.67 0.17 28.47
N LEU A 715 -2.65 -1.10 28.88
CA LEU A 715 -1.68 -2.10 28.47
C LEU A 715 -2.34 -3.07 27.49
N SER A 716 -1.79 -3.21 26.30
CA SER A 716 -2.24 -4.16 25.29
C SER A 716 -1.15 -5.15 24.96
N THR A 717 -1.47 -6.44 24.97
CA THR A 717 -0.58 -7.54 24.61
C THR A 717 -1.20 -8.37 23.49
N ASN A 718 -0.44 -8.60 22.41
CA ASN A 718 -0.77 -9.52 21.34
C ASN A 718 0.36 -10.53 21.20
N LEU A 719 0.05 -11.82 21.34
CA LEU A 719 0.96 -12.93 21.05
C LEU A 719 0.39 -13.74 19.91
N ARG A 720 1.18 -13.91 18.84
CA ARG A 720 0.76 -14.64 17.63
C ARG A 720 1.79 -15.70 17.27
N PHE A 721 1.33 -16.93 17.14
CA PHE A 721 2.04 -18.00 16.47
C PHE A 721 1.40 -18.22 15.10
N ALA A 722 2.21 -18.30 14.05
CA ALA A 722 1.78 -18.62 12.71
C ALA A 722 2.64 -19.73 12.12
N TRP A 723 1.98 -20.76 11.57
CA TRP A 723 2.61 -21.83 10.81
C TRP A 723 1.89 -21.95 9.47
N LEU A 724 2.49 -21.35 8.44
CA LEU A 724 1.95 -21.28 7.09
C LEU A 724 2.29 -22.55 6.31
N GLN A 725 1.31 -23.13 5.68
CA GLN A 725 1.50 -24.20 4.68
C GLN A 725 1.65 -23.62 3.28
N SER A 726 0.96 -22.53 3.02
CA SER A 726 0.98 -21.72 1.79
C SER A 726 0.60 -20.28 2.13
N ALA A 727 0.59 -19.37 1.15
CA ALA A 727 0.17 -17.99 1.36
C ALA A 727 -1.16 -17.93 2.14
N ASN A 728 -1.20 -17.20 3.24
CA ASN A 728 -2.38 -16.94 4.09
C ASN A 728 -3.15 -18.18 4.61
N ALA A 729 -2.68 -19.41 4.35
CA ALA A 729 -3.30 -20.64 4.84
C ALA A 729 -2.36 -21.42 5.74
N GLY A 730 -2.87 -21.85 6.91
CA GLY A 730 -2.08 -22.55 7.91
C GLY A 730 -2.75 -22.56 9.27
N LEU A 731 -1.93 -22.75 10.30
CA LEU A 731 -2.35 -22.70 11.70
C LEU A 731 -1.95 -21.35 12.31
N TYR A 732 -2.91 -20.67 12.90
CA TYR A 732 -2.71 -19.46 13.69
C TYR A 732 -3.21 -19.67 15.13
N ILE A 733 -2.40 -19.25 16.08
CA ILE A 733 -2.79 -19.18 17.48
C ILE A 733 -2.52 -17.75 17.92
N VAL A 734 -3.57 -17.03 18.30
CA VAL A 734 -3.50 -15.62 18.66
C VAL A 734 -4.07 -15.43 20.07
N PHE A 735 -3.30 -14.76 20.91
CA PHE A 735 -3.75 -14.32 22.22
C PHE A 735 -3.70 -12.80 22.27
N ASN A 736 -4.82 -12.19 22.59
CA ASN A 736 -4.97 -10.75 22.79
C ASN A 736 -5.37 -10.49 24.26
N GLU A 737 -4.76 -9.49 24.86
CA GLU A 737 -5.15 -8.99 26.17
C GLU A 737 -5.10 -7.46 26.15
N VAL A 738 -6.15 -6.83 26.65
CA VAL A 738 -6.21 -5.40 26.89
C VAL A 738 -6.59 -5.18 28.35
N ASP A 739 -5.67 -4.60 29.11
CA ASP A 739 -5.90 -4.16 30.49
C ASP A 739 -6.06 -2.64 30.49
N GLU A 740 -7.27 -2.17 30.69
CA GLU A 740 -7.59 -0.75 30.84
C GLU A 740 -7.51 -0.40 32.31
N GLY A 741 -6.54 0.44 32.68
CA GLY A 741 -6.44 1.04 33.99
C GLY A 741 -7.68 1.83 34.34
N SER A 742 -7.89 2.11 35.59
CA SER A 742 -9.08 2.75 36.17
C SER A 742 -9.70 3.84 35.28
N LEU A 743 -10.73 3.47 34.53
CA LEU A 743 -11.72 4.45 34.10
C LEU A 743 -12.30 5.10 35.35
N MET A 744 -12.42 6.40 35.39
CA MET A 744 -12.79 7.21 36.56
C MET A 744 -14.10 6.79 37.25
N PHE A 745 -14.86 5.83 36.71
CA PHE A 745 -16.16 5.35 37.20
C PHE A 745 -16.45 3.87 36.87
N GLY A 746 -15.50 2.93 37.10
CA GLY A 746 -15.84 1.53 36.91
C GLY A 746 -14.71 0.54 37.23
N PRO A 747 -15.02 -0.76 37.38
CA PRO A 747 -13.99 -1.77 37.52
C PRO A 747 -13.11 -1.84 36.29
N ARG A 748 -11.83 -2.20 36.48
CA ARG A 748 -10.88 -2.47 35.40
C ARG A 748 -11.52 -3.44 34.40
N ALA A 749 -11.58 -3.04 33.15
CA ALA A 749 -12.04 -3.89 32.07
C ALA A 749 -10.81 -4.66 31.51
N ASN A 750 -10.49 -5.80 32.12
CA ASN A 750 -9.52 -6.71 31.51
C ASN A 750 -10.25 -7.57 30.47
N ALA A 751 -9.91 -7.41 29.19
CA ALA A 751 -10.46 -8.20 28.10
C ALA A 751 -9.39 -9.14 27.54
N GLN A 752 -9.66 -10.43 27.56
CA GLN A 752 -8.79 -11.47 26.99
C GLN A 752 -9.51 -12.20 25.87
N GLN A 753 -8.77 -12.49 24.81
CA GLN A 753 -9.26 -13.24 23.65
C GLN A 753 -8.19 -14.24 23.22
N MET A 754 -8.57 -15.50 23.07
CA MET A 754 -7.74 -16.54 22.47
C MET A 754 -8.42 -17.10 21.24
N ALA A 755 -7.76 -17.00 20.09
CA ALA A 755 -8.22 -17.51 18.82
C ALA A 755 -7.28 -18.60 18.30
N ILE A 756 -7.85 -19.73 17.89
CA ILE A 756 -7.13 -20.80 17.17
C ILE A 756 -7.82 -20.99 15.84
N LYS A 757 -7.10 -20.69 14.75
CA LYS A 757 -7.61 -20.82 13.37
C LYS A 757 -6.75 -21.76 12.57
N TYR A 758 -7.40 -22.68 11.86
CA TYR A 758 -6.76 -23.50 10.85
C TYR A 758 -7.46 -23.33 9.50
N SER A 759 -6.67 -23.12 8.46
CA SER A 759 -7.15 -23.04 7.07
C SER A 759 -6.23 -23.79 6.12
N ARG A 760 -6.78 -24.25 4.98
CA ARG A 760 -6.02 -24.99 3.97
C ARG A 760 -6.50 -24.64 2.56
N ILE A 761 -5.56 -24.36 1.66
CA ILE A 761 -5.86 -24.18 0.23
C ILE A 761 -5.95 -25.55 -0.43
N LEU A 762 -7.06 -25.79 -1.13
CA LEU A 762 -7.35 -26.99 -1.93
C LEU A 762 -7.50 -26.56 -3.39
N ASN A 763 -6.60 -27.01 -4.25
CA ASN A 763 -6.70 -26.85 -5.70
C ASN A 763 -7.46 -28.06 -6.26
N LEU A 764 -8.60 -27.84 -6.96
CA LEU A 764 -9.47 -28.94 -7.38
C LEU A 764 -9.19 -29.46 -8.80
N PHE A 765 -8.42 -28.73 -9.61
CA PHE A 765 -8.14 -29.12 -11.01
C PHE A 765 -6.65 -29.31 -11.31
N ASN A 766 -5.82 -29.38 -10.26
CA ASN A 766 -4.39 -29.71 -10.38
C ASN A 766 -4.08 -30.98 -9.62
#